data_33494b35b51f7e4b617d5308ad7aec6e
#
_entry.id   33494b35b51f7e4b617d5308ad7aec6e
#
_cell.length_a   1.000
_cell.length_b   1.000
_cell.length_c   1.000
_cell.angle_alpha   90.00
_cell.angle_beta   90.00
_cell.angle_gamma   90.00
#
_symmetry.space_group_name_H-M   'P 1'
#
loop_
_entity.id
_entity.type
_entity.pdbx_description
1 polymer ?
#
loop_
_entity_poly.entity_id
_entity_poly.type
_entity_poly.pdbx_seq_one_letter_code
_entity_poly.pdbx_strand_id
1 'polypeptide(L)'
;MLKDKNLMIYIMYPNSLYLIALGTGSKGKEPSCGAGWTKPENFTKYTQHVKNTKAPMYGVLTGKHNNIIVVDYDIYNKPDCGVTLQSLKHVHGSGAYIVQTQSGGFHVYHTYQDKHEDWGNITGVQDFIDIRSTNGYIVGGKSTGYKELSGNIEKLTLMPDTIFTALDNGVREMREKLKSKSGIPKTVKEQDTFIIETLQKTLGFTGVILKGNNRFDCDRTGECPCCDGQHTRQDYFYRVGSDGVMMVKNYSDSCKFKIIDTYKVVKYFFEQKVCRIDDTVNYAVSDGDYLTLYSTSDFKQRFSHLVYQDAKGKHKFVTTWLDDANKHSYTRMDFYPENCPPNVYNTWKPFSASTITEGGGNADMFFELLDILTVKDPKDYARKYLAYLTQKPNKKPTTCLVFRGIEGTGKGRLFYALTKVFGRHLVSETSNPQQDVFGTNADAYNQTKLVIMNESNATLNFANGDRLKALITDEDGLKINQKYIKPYNIRNLAGTIIAGNGKTIVNSSVADRRFVIYETGEDKVNDEDYFGRFTDYIDQPKNQKAIYDALMAIDLTGWNLVKDRPTETKAYREAKEKCLPKLVKFLEWDFMEEMAYPLGTKMIPLNETGSSTVKCVEDMREYDEDVSITATDYCEKFKEWSGGDDKFMNRVKFGIAMRSIIKDHNIPDDVIYKKDTKRGVIYYRNRCKGVMWLKEKMFTSREPIRF
;
A
#
# COMPACT_ATOMS: atom_id res chain seq x y z
N MET A 1 80.04 7.56 -24.56
CA MET A 1 79.34 8.83 -24.77
C MET A 1 78.23 8.65 -25.73
N LEU A 2 77.02 8.47 -25.25
CA LEU A 2 75.80 8.68 -26.02
C LEU A 2 74.78 9.22 -25.03
N LYS A 3 74.45 10.53 -25.18
CA LYS A 3 73.56 11.30 -24.38
C LYS A 3 72.12 10.85 -24.68
N ASP A 4 71.40 10.52 -23.64
CA ASP A 4 69.95 10.34 -23.63
C ASP A 4 69.25 11.54 -24.24
N LYS A 5 68.59 11.35 -25.37
CA LYS A 5 67.57 12.28 -25.89
C LYS A 5 66.35 12.06 -25.07
N ASN A 6 66.09 12.95 -24.12
CA ASN A 6 64.76 13.10 -23.49
C ASN A 6 63.71 13.34 -24.58
N LEU A 7 63.01 12.28 -24.97
CA LEU A 7 61.82 12.38 -25.81
C LEU A 7 60.71 12.90 -24.91
N MET A 8 60.52 14.23 -24.85
CA MET A 8 59.32 14.82 -24.19
C MET A 8 58.09 14.39 -24.97
N ILE A 9 57.45 13.35 -24.49
CA ILE A 9 56.11 12.97 -24.98
C ILE A 9 55.15 14.06 -24.52
N TYR A 10 54.70 14.90 -25.44
CA TYR A 10 53.66 15.87 -25.20
C TYR A 10 52.35 15.10 -25.02
N ILE A 11 51.90 15.00 -23.78
CA ILE A 11 50.56 14.47 -23.48
C ILE A 11 49.57 15.52 -23.94
N MET A 12 48.85 15.28 -25.05
CA MET A 12 47.76 16.11 -25.50
C MET A 12 46.48 15.67 -24.76
N TYR A 13 46.03 16.49 -23.81
CA TYR A 13 44.81 16.25 -23.07
C TYR A 13 43.57 16.53 -23.96
N PRO A 14 42.48 15.79 -23.79
CA PRO A 14 41.19 16.11 -24.45
C PRO A 14 40.74 17.54 -24.10
N ASN A 15 40.36 18.31 -25.09
CA ASN A 15 40.08 19.73 -24.90
C ASN A 15 38.72 20.02 -24.26
N SER A 16 37.76 19.13 -24.49
CA SER A 16 36.35 19.29 -24.12
C SER A 16 35.91 18.60 -22.83
N LEU A 17 36.85 17.85 -22.18
CA LEU A 17 36.48 16.98 -21.05
C LEU A 17 36.98 17.50 -19.70
N TYR A 18 36.25 17.21 -18.66
CA TYR A 18 36.65 17.44 -17.28
C TYR A 18 37.61 16.35 -16.80
N LEU A 19 38.76 16.75 -16.26
CA LEU A 19 39.85 15.90 -15.88
C LEU A 19 40.25 16.09 -14.41
N ILE A 20 40.82 15.06 -13.83
CA ILE A 20 41.41 15.10 -12.49
C ILE A 20 42.84 14.55 -12.53
N ALA A 21 43.73 15.11 -11.73
CA ALA A 21 45.09 14.58 -11.57
C ALA A 21 45.06 13.32 -10.71
N LEU A 22 45.83 12.29 -11.11
CA LEU A 22 46.00 11.06 -10.37
C LEU A 22 47.39 10.98 -9.78
N GLY A 23 47.54 10.25 -8.67
CA GLY A 23 48.84 10.01 -8.04
C GLY A 23 49.74 9.13 -8.88
N THR A 24 51.01 9.10 -8.54
CA THR A 24 52.04 8.23 -9.14
C THR A 24 52.61 7.26 -8.08
N GLY A 25 53.13 6.12 -8.51
CA GLY A 25 53.68 5.08 -7.59
C GLY A 25 52.59 4.09 -7.11
N SER A 26 52.70 3.57 -5.92
CA SER A 26 51.82 2.55 -5.36
C SER A 26 50.33 3.02 -5.21
N LYS A 27 50.11 4.35 -5.26
CA LYS A 27 48.77 4.99 -5.27
C LYS A 27 48.43 5.62 -6.61
N GLY A 28 49.08 5.22 -7.68
CA GLY A 28 49.05 5.87 -8.99
C GLY A 28 47.69 5.98 -9.71
N LYS A 29 46.63 5.40 -9.14
CA LYS A 29 45.28 5.47 -9.72
C LYS A 29 44.30 6.26 -8.84
N GLU A 30 44.71 6.80 -7.70
CA GLU A 30 43.85 7.59 -6.80
C GLU A 30 43.90 9.08 -7.14
N PRO A 31 42.80 9.83 -7.01
CA PRO A 31 42.77 11.27 -7.22
C PRO A 31 43.76 11.99 -6.28
N SER A 32 44.67 12.74 -6.84
CA SER A 32 45.67 13.53 -6.09
C SER A 32 45.23 14.98 -5.85
N CYS A 33 44.06 15.36 -6.34
CA CYS A 33 43.54 16.72 -6.29
C CYS A 33 42.72 17.06 -5.02
N GLY A 34 42.73 16.17 -4.01
CA GLY A 34 42.00 16.39 -2.75
C GLY A 34 40.50 16.13 -2.81
N ALA A 35 39.82 16.35 -1.70
CA ALA A 35 38.37 16.14 -1.59
C ALA A 35 37.58 17.09 -2.48
N GLY A 36 36.39 16.61 -2.97
CA GLY A 36 35.47 17.41 -3.76
C GLY A 36 35.67 17.35 -5.28
N TRP A 37 36.48 16.41 -5.78
CA TRP A 37 36.61 16.21 -7.23
C TRP A 37 35.34 15.75 -7.94
N THR A 38 34.33 15.26 -7.21
CA THR A 38 33.00 14.91 -7.73
C THR A 38 32.04 16.09 -7.81
N LYS A 39 32.43 17.26 -7.31
CA LYS A 39 31.57 18.45 -7.26
C LYS A 39 31.72 19.28 -8.54
N PRO A 40 30.61 19.58 -9.25
CA PRO A 40 30.64 20.29 -10.53
C PRO A 40 31.37 21.64 -10.49
N GLU A 41 31.27 22.36 -9.39
CA GLU A 41 31.93 23.66 -9.20
C GLU A 41 33.48 23.58 -9.25
N ASN A 42 34.04 22.40 -9.03
CA ASN A 42 35.47 22.17 -9.02
C ASN A 42 36.03 21.62 -10.35
N PHE A 43 35.21 21.20 -11.28
CA PHE A 43 35.63 20.49 -12.49
C PHE A 43 36.56 21.32 -13.37
N THR A 44 36.25 22.58 -13.63
CA THR A 44 37.12 23.48 -14.40
C THR A 44 38.44 23.70 -13.73
N LYS A 45 38.47 23.91 -12.40
CA LYS A 45 39.67 24.11 -11.61
C LYS A 45 40.61 22.89 -11.69
N TYR A 46 40.07 21.69 -11.51
CA TYR A 46 40.88 20.47 -11.55
C TYR A 46 41.36 20.15 -12.96
N THR A 47 40.56 20.37 -13.97
CA THR A 47 40.94 20.21 -15.37
C THR A 47 42.07 21.15 -15.73
N GLN A 48 42.02 22.42 -15.30
CA GLN A 48 43.09 23.38 -15.51
C GLN A 48 44.37 22.98 -14.77
N HIS A 49 44.25 22.43 -13.55
CA HIS A 49 45.37 21.91 -12.81
C HIS A 49 46.09 20.77 -13.56
N VAL A 50 45.33 19.79 -14.08
CA VAL A 50 45.89 18.69 -14.89
C VAL A 50 46.66 19.20 -16.09
N LYS A 51 46.12 20.17 -16.82
CA LYS A 51 46.76 20.78 -18.02
C LYS A 51 47.99 21.59 -17.64
N ASN A 52 47.95 22.38 -16.58
CA ASN A 52 49.05 23.24 -16.14
C ASN A 52 50.23 22.42 -15.57
N THR A 53 49.93 21.36 -14.81
CA THR A 53 50.98 20.50 -14.21
C THR A 53 51.48 19.44 -15.15
N LYS A 54 50.90 19.29 -16.35
CA LYS A 54 51.21 18.21 -17.30
C LYS A 54 51.25 16.86 -16.61
N ALA A 55 50.18 16.58 -15.81
CA ALA A 55 50.10 15.38 -14.98
C ALA A 55 50.31 14.10 -15.82
N PRO A 56 51.28 13.26 -15.49
CA PRO A 56 51.58 12.04 -16.29
C PRO A 56 50.49 10.98 -16.17
N MET A 57 49.68 11.07 -15.11
CA MET A 57 48.46 10.26 -14.88
C MET A 57 47.29 11.18 -14.64
N TYR A 58 46.25 10.99 -15.39
CA TYR A 58 45.01 11.77 -15.24
C TYR A 58 43.77 10.88 -15.35
N GLY A 59 42.73 11.25 -14.65
CA GLY A 59 41.40 10.64 -14.75
C GLY A 59 40.45 11.48 -15.61
N VAL A 60 39.65 10.82 -16.40
CA VAL A 60 38.52 11.41 -17.12
C VAL A 60 37.27 11.15 -16.28
N LEU A 61 36.53 12.19 -15.90
CA LEU A 61 35.28 12.03 -15.15
C LEU A 61 34.26 11.32 -16.01
N THR A 62 33.50 10.39 -15.44
CA THR A 62 32.46 9.64 -16.13
C THR A 62 31.07 10.10 -15.72
N GLY A 63 30.06 9.75 -16.48
CA GLY A 63 28.66 10.12 -16.28
C GLY A 63 28.25 11.36 -17.09
N LYS A 64 27.13 11.97 -16.68
CA LYS A 64 26.44 13.05 -17.40
C LYS A 64 27.33 14.28 -17.70
N HIS A 65 28.28 14.59 -16.82
CA HIS A 65 29.11 15.80 -16.95
C HIS A 65 30.05 15.81 -18.16
N ASN A 66 30.64 14.65 -18.47
CA ASN A 66 31.45 14.49 -19.68
C ASN A 66 30.71 13.72 -20.79
N ASN A 67 29.48 13.33 -20.53
CA ASN A 67 28.68 12.50 -21.44
C ASN A 67 29.38 11.15 -21.76
N ILE A 68 30.03 10.53 -20.75
CA ILE A 68 30.86 9.34 -20.90
C ILE A 68 30.41 8.22 -19.95
N ILE A 69 30.27 7.02 -20.50
CA ILE A 69 30.20 5.77 -19.75
C ILE A 69 31.29 4.83 -20.24
N VAL A 70 31.90 4.07 -19.33
CA VAL A 70 33.00 3.16 -19.67
C VAL A 70 32.69 1.76 -19.18
N VAL A 71 32.91 0.78 -20.05
CA VAL A 71 32.99 -0.63 -19.72
C VAL A 71 34.45 -0.99 -19.55
N ASP A 72 34.80 -1.38 -18.34
CA ASP A 72 36.19 -1.67 -17.94
C ASP A 72 36.37 -3.19 -17.85
N TYR A 73 37.23 -3.73 -18.74
CA TYR A 73 37.55 -5.15 -18.83
C TYR A 73 38.86 -5.42 -18.07
N ASP A 74 38.78 -5.85 -16.84
CA ASP A 74 39.93 -6.19 -15.99
C ASP A 74 40.30 -7.67 -16.13
N ILE A 75 41.11 -7.97 -17.16
CA ILE A 75 41.49 -9.35 -17.56
C ILE A 75 42.91 -9.75 -17.06
N TYR A 76 43.52 -8.96 -16.20
CA TYR A 76 44.91 -9.18 -15.73
C TYR A 76 45.17 -10.62 -15.25
N ASN A 77 44.22 -11.22 -14.56
CA ASN A 77 44.36 -12.58 -14.01
C ASN A 77 43.58 -13.63 -14.83
N LYS A 78 43.13 -13.31 -16.03
CA LYS A 78 42.29 -14.18 -16.89
C LYS A 78 42.71 -14.14 -18.36
N PRO A 79 43.93 -14.59 -18.69
CA PRO A 79 44.45 -14.52 -20.06
C PRO A 79 43.62 -15.31 -21.08
N ASP A 80 42.89 -16.35 -20.64
CA ASP A 80 42.11 -17.22 -21.49
C ASP A 80 40.63 -16.80 -21.63
N CYS A 81 40.26 -15.58 -21.22
CA CYS A 81 38.88 -15.11 -21.25
C CYS A 81 38.33 -14.76 -22.67
N GLY A 82 39.21 -14.85 -23.70
CA GLY A 82 38.82 -14.57 -25.09
C GLY A 82 38.62 -13.08 -25.42
N VAL A 83 38.86 -12.16 -24.48
CA VAL A 83 38.75 -10.72 -24.70
C VAL A 83 39.97 -10.21 -25.44
N THR A 84 39.77 -9.80 -26.68
CA THR A 84 40.82 -9.23 -27.55
C THR A 84 40.34 -7.91 -28.13
N LEU A 85 41.24 -7.09 -28.65
CA LEU A 85 40.90 -5.87 -29.37
C LEU A 85 39.90 -6.14 -30.51
N GLN A 86 40.04 -7.27 -31.22
CA GLN A 86 39.20 -7.63 -32.34
C GLN A 86 37.79 -8.03 -31.82
N SER A 87 37.71 -8.82 -30.75
CA SER A 87 36.43 -9.18 -30.16
C SER A 87 35.69 -7.95 -29.61
N LEU A 88 36.41 -7.02 -28.97
CA LEU A 88 35.80 -5.76 -28.48
C LEU A 88 35.30 -4.88 -29.64
N LYS A 89 36.05 -4.74 -30.72
CA LYS A 89 35.61 -4.02 -31.93
C LYS A 89 34.39 -4.66 -32.58
N HIS A 90 34.30 -5.97 -32.53
CA HIS A 90 33.14 -6.70 -33.06
C HIS A 90 31.89 -6.43 -32.22
N VAL A 91 32.03 -6.46 -30.91
CA VAL A 91 30.91 -6.38 -29.95
C VAL A 91 30.48 -4.93 -29.72
N HIS A 92 31.44 -4.00 -29.53
CA HIS A 92 31.16 -2.59 -29.23
C HIS A 92 31.07 -1.68 -30.47
N GLY A 93 31.38 -2.21 -31.65
CA GLY A 93 31.45 -1.49 -32.91
C GLY A 93 32.88 -1.10 -33.26
N SER A 94 33.21 -1.13 -34.58
CA SER A 94 34.54 -0.83 -35.09
C SER A 94 35.04 0.59 -34.80
N GLY A 95 34.11 1.54 -34.54
CA GLY A 95 34.42 2.93 -34.18
C GLY A 95 34.53 3.21 -32.67
N ALA A 96 34.36 2.19 -31.82
CA ALA A 96 34.44 2.36 -30.39
C ALA A 96 35.82 2.87 -29.94
N TYR A 97 35.87 3.80 -29.00
CA TYR A 97 37.12 4.26 -28.39
C TYR A 97 37.59 3.25 -27.35
N ILE A 98 38.70 2.60 -27.62
CA ILE A 98 39.25 1.50 -26.83
C ILE A 98 40.68 1.86 -26.39
N VAL A 99 40.92 1.78 -25.08
CA VAL A 99 42.19 2.01 -24.43
C VAL A 99 42.66 0.73 -23.78
N GLN A 100 43.91 0.34 -24.01
CA GLN A 100 44.55 -0.73 -23.27
C GLN A 100 45.12 -0.18 -21.96
N THR A 101 44.84 -0.86 -20.88
CA THR A 101 45.34 -0.50 -19.55
C THR A 101 46.76 -0.96 -19.33
N GLN A 102 47.47 -0.40 -18.37
CA GLN A 102 48.86 -0.79 -17.99
C GLN A 102 48.96 -2.28 -17.59
N SER A 103 47.86 -2.85 -17.03
CA SER A 103 47.79 -4.26 -16.63
C SER A 103 47.36 -5.20 -17.76
N GLY A 104 47.13 -4.70 -18.96
CA GLY A 104 46.71 -5.50 -20.12
C GLY A 104 45.21 -5.60 -20.35
N GLY A 105 44.38 -5.04 -19.47
CA GLY A 105 42.95 -4.93 -19.65
C GLY A 105 42.54 -3.86 -20.65
N PHE A 106 41.24 -3.59 -20.78
CA PHE A 106 40.70 -2.63 -21.74
C PHE A 106 39.61 -1.77 -21.15
N HIS A 107 39.65 -0.46 -21.41
CA HIS A 107 38.57 0.47 -21.22
C HIS A 107 37.87 0.71 -22.56
N VAL A 108 36.56 0.49 -22.63
CA VAL A 108 35.72 0.77 -23.82
C VAL A 108 34.74 1.90 -23.49
N TYR A 109 34.88 3.01 -24.19
CA TYR A 109 34.12 4.24 -23.91
C TYR A 109 32.93 4.39 -24.82
N HIS A 110 31.82 4.80 -24.26
CA HIS A 110 30.58 5.10 -24.99
C HIS A 110 29.97 6.44 -24.54
N THR A 111 29.11 6.98 -25.37
CA THR A 111 28.29 8.13 -25.02
C THR A 111 27.33 7.76 -23.90
N TYR A 112 27.32 8.53 -22.83
CA TYR A 112 26.34 8.38 -21.76
C TYR A 112 24.92 8.72 -22.25
N GLN A 113 23.92 7.99 -21.79
CA GLN A 113 22.50 8.19 -22.08
C GLN A 113 21.71 8.09 -20.77
N ASP A 114 20.55 8.69 -20.69
CA ASP A 114 19.69 8.67 -19.48
C ASP A 114 19.36 7.24 -19.01
N LYS A 115 19.27 6.27 -19.94
CA LYS A 115 19.11 4.84 -19.60
C LYS A 115 20.24 4.26 -18.74
N HIS A 116 21.40 4.95 -18.62
CA HIS A 116 22.53 4.56 -17.78
C HIS A 116 22.52 5.22 -16.39
N GLU A 117 21.54 6.07 -16.09
CA GLU A 117 21.52 6.87 -14.85
C GLU A 117 21.54 6.01 -13.60
N ASP A 118 20.82 4.90 -13.62
CA ASP A 118 20.74 3.98 -12.50
C ASP A 118 21.99 3.11 -12.30
N TRP A 119 22.90 3.02 -13.27
CA TRP A 119 24.01 2.07 -13.17
C TRP A 119 25.07 2.49 -12.14
N GLY A 120 25.43 3.76 -12.09
CA GLY A 120 26.51 4.24 -11.22
C GLY A 120 27.88 3.64 -11.54
N ASN A 121 28.75 3.54 -10.53
CA ASN A 121 30.02 2.84 -10.63
C ASN A 121 29.87 1.45 -10.02
N ILE A 122 29.98 0.42 -10.82
CA ILE A 122 29.73 -0.98 -10.42
C ILE A 122 30.96 -1.81 -10.76
N THR A 123 31.44 -2.57 -9.78
CA THR A 123 32.52 -3.55 -9.97
C THR A 123 31.96 -4.95 -10.01
N GLY A 124 32.45 -5.78 -10.94
CA GLY A 124 32.06 -7.18 -11.06
C GLY A 124 30.62 -7.39 -11.56
N VAL A 125 30.14 -6.54 -12.49
CA VAL A 125 28.83 -6.71 -13.13
C VAL A 125 28.70 -8.08 -13.79
N GLN A 126 29.78 -8.49 -14.43
CA GLN A 126 30.06 -9.86 -14.86
C GLN A 126 31.50 -10.18 -14.47
N ASP A 127 31.92 -11.43 -14.65
CA ASP A 127 33.30 -11.78 -14.43
C ASP A 127 34.22 -10.81 -15.22
N PHE A 128 35.18 -10.17 -14.54
CA PHE A 128 36.13 -9.22 -15.07
C PHE A 128 35.60 -7.97 -15.80
N ILE A 129 34.31 -7.64 -15.64
CA ILE A 129 33.68 -6.45 -16.25
C ILE A 129 33.20 -5.51 -15.17
N ASP A 130 33.70 -4.28 -15.20
CA ASP A 130 33.26 -3.16 -14.37
C ASP A 130 32.56 -2.09 -15.22
N ILE A 131 31.65 -1.33 -14.61
CA ILE A 131 31.05 -0.14 -15.20
C ILE A 131 31.52 1.10 -14.46
N ARG A 132 31.95 2.11 -15.21
CA ARG A 132 32.26 3.45 -14.69
C ARG A 132 31.29 4.45 -15.30
N SER A 133 30.41 5.02 -14.46
CA SER A 133 29.34 5.93 -14.86
C SER A 133 29.28 7.13 -13.92
N THR A 134 28.09 7.58 -13.55
CA THR A 134 27.84 8.81 -12.77
C THR A 134 28.68 8.86 -11.49
N ASN A 135 29.32 10.01 -11.24
CA ASN A 135 30.24 10.25 -10.11
C ASN A 135 31.48 9.34 -10.06
N GLY A 136 31.93 8.86 -11.21
CA GLY A 136 33.13 8.08 -11.37
C GLY A 136 34.21 8.78 -12.16
N TYR A 137 35.32 8.11 -12.30
CA TYR A 137 36.39 8.46 -13.25
C TYR A 137 37.03 7.19 -13.77
N ILE A 138 37.73 7.33 -14.89
CA ILE A 138 38.54 6.30 -15.51
C ILE A 138 39.87 6.88 -15.85
N VAL A 139 40.95 6.10 -15.78
CA VAL A 139 42.29 6.58 -16.19
C VAL A 139 42.31 6.90 -17.67
N GLY A 140 42.72 8.12 -18.01
CA GLY A 140 42.72 8.60 -19.38
C GLY A 140 43.67 7.85 -20.32
N GLY A 141 43.30 7.68 -21.56
CA GLY A 141 44.00 6.82 -22.53
C GLY A 141 45.39 7.27 -22.90
N LYS A 142 45.79 8.52 -22.58
CA LYS A 142 47.15 9.04 -22.78
C LYS A 142 47.95 9.13 -21.47
N SER A 143 47.45 8.55 -20.39
CA SER A 143 48.21 8.41 -19.14
C SER A 143 49.39 7.44 -19.32
N THR A 144 50.42 7.61 -18.53
CA THR A 144 51.63 6.73 -18.57
C THR A 144 51.20 5.26 -18.39
N GLY A 145 51.62 4.41 -19.33
CA GLY A 145 51.31 2.99 -19.36
C GLY A 145 49.97 2.61 -20.01
N TYR A 146 49.16 3.58 -20.44
CA TYR A 146 47.93 3.37 -21.17
C TYR A 146 48.15 3.62 -22.66
N LYS A 147 47.40 2.88 -23.50
CA LYS A 147 47.57 2.95 -24.95
C LYS A 147 46.22 3.02 -25.65
N GLU A 148 45.99 4.07 -26.42
CA GLU A 148 44.83 4.21 -27.27
C GLU A 148 44.94 3.24 -28.48
N LEU A 149 43.98 2.35 -28.66
CA LEU A 149 44.02 1.31 -29.68
C LEU A 149 43.00 1.51 -30.81
N SER A 150 41.92 2.19 -30.54
CA SER A 150 40.82 2.40 -31.52
C SER A 150 40.00 3.60 -31.15
N GLY A 151 39.36 4.23 -32.14
CA GLY A 151 38.41 5.33 -31.96
C GLY A 151 39.03 6.65 -31.50
N ASN A 152 38.15 7.55 -31.01
CA ASN A 152 38.58 8.86 -30.51
C ASN A 152 37.61 9.26 -29.36
N ILE A 153 38.18 9.72 -28.23
CA ILE A 153 37.44 10.11 -27.04
C ILE A 153 36.51 11.32 -27.29
N GLU A 154 36.81 12.16 -28.28
CA GLU A 154 35.97 13.32 -28.64
C GLU A 154 34.80 12.95 -29.61
N LYS A 155 34.78 11.68 -30.11
CA LYS A 155 33.77 11.16 -31.03
C LYS A 155 33.32 9.77 -30.57
N LEU A 156 32.71 9.72 -29.37
CA LEU A 156 32.24 8.47 -28.81
C LEU A 156 31.02 7.94 -29.54
N THR A 157 30.93 6.64 -29.69
CA THR A 157 29.75 5.94 -30.22
C THR A 157 28.76 5.63 -29.11
N LEU A 158 27.50 5.43 -29.49
CA LEU A 158 26.50 4.89 -28.58
C LEU A 158 26.86 3.45 -28.20
N MET A 159 26.51 3.05 -26.98
CA MET A 159 26.62 1.66 -26.58
C MET A 159 25.61 0.82 -27.39
N PRO A 160 26.04 -0.28 -28.03
CA PRO A 160 25.12 -1.19 -28.72
C PRO A 160 24.05 -1.74 -27.75
N ASP A 161 22.81 -1.86 -28.21
CA ASP A 161 21.70 -2.33 -27.36
C ASP A 161 21.91 -3.77 -26.86
N THR A 162 22.61 -4.60 -27.61
CA THR A 162 23.00 -5.95 -27.19
C THR A 162 23.91 -5.91 -25.95
N ILE A 163 24.89 -5.00 -25.93
CA ILE A 163 25.80 -4.78 -24.79
C ILE A 163 25.03 -4.16 -23.64
N PHE A 164 24.21 -3.15 -23.91
CA PHE A 164 23.38 -2.54 -22.89
C PHE A 164 22.52 -3.59 -22.19
N THR A 165 21.79 -4.42 -22.95
CA THR A 165 20.92 -5.46 -22.39
C THR A 165 21.70 -6.49 -21.56
N ALA A 166 22.85 -6.93 -22.07
CA ALA A 166 23.70 -7.90 -21.34
C ALA A 166 24.20 -7.33 -20.00
N LEU A 167 24.67 -6.07 -20.00
CA LEU A 167 25.17 -5.41 -18.80
C LEU A 167 24.02 -5.08 -17.84
N ASP A 168 22.85 -4.62 -18.33
CA ASP A 168 21.69 -4.32 -17.49
C ASP A 168 21.16 -5.58 -16.80
N ASN A 169 21.10 -6.71 -17.51
CA ASN A 169 20.79 -8.01 -16.92
C ASN A 169 21.82 -8.38 -15.83
N GLY A 170 23.12 -8.21 -16.11
CA GLY A 170 24.17 -8.43 -15.12
C GLY A 170 24.02 -7.54 -13.88
N VAL A 171 23.67 -6.27 -14.06
CA VAL A 171 23.40 -5.32 -12.97
C VAL A 171 22.19 -5.77 -12.15
N ARG A 172 21.12 -6.21 -12.82
CA ARG A 172 19.92 -6.73 -12.15
C ARG A 172 20.20 -8.01 -11.39
N GLU A 173 20.86 -8.98 -12.03
CA GLU A 173 21.26 -10.24 -11.37
C GLU A 173 22.18 -10.00 -10.18
N MET A 174 23.12 -9.08 -10.32
CA MET A 174 24.01 -8.71 -9.22
C MET A 174 23.23 -8.08 -8.07
N ARG A 175 22.27 -7.18 -8.38
CA ARG A 175 21.38 -6.59 -7.38
C ARG A 175 20.47 -7.64 -6.73
N GLU A 176 19.98 -8.62 -7.50
CA GLU A 176 19.19 -9.75 -6.99
C GLU A 176 20.05 -10.74 -6.18
N LYS A 177 21.26 -11.06 -6.64
CA LYS A 177 22.23 -11.86 -5.89
C LYS A 177 22.69 -11.17 -4.61
N LEU A 178 22.77 -9.83 -4.61
CA LEU A 178 22.97 -9.03 -3.41
C LEU A 178 21.73 -9.05 -2.50
N LYS A 179 20.54 -9.11 -3.08
CA LYS A 179 19.29 -9.33 -2.32
C LYS A 179 19.16 -10.76 -1.82
N SER A 180 19.57 -11.78 -2.57
CA SER A 180 19.44 -13.19 -2.22
C SER A 180 20.58 -13.73 -1.35
N LYS A 181 21.79 -13.17 -1.43
CA LYS A 181 22.88 -13.41 -0.48
C LYS A 181 22.64 -12.78 0.89
N SER A 182 21.59 -12.01 1.05
CA SER A 182 21.10 -11.51 2.34
C SER A 182 20.39 -12.57 3.18
N GLY A 183 20.93 -13.78 3.27
CA GLY A 183 20.81 -14.61 4.46
C GLY A 183 21.57 -14.05 5.66
N ILE A 184 22.32 -12.95 5.48
CA ILE A 184 22.80 -12.05 6.54
C ILE A 184 21.69 -11.04 6.79
N PRO A 185 21.26 -10.80 8.05
CA PRO A 185 20.10 -9.98 8.36
C PRO A 185 20.11 -8.65 7.61
N LYS A 186 18.99 -8.23 7.04
CA LYS A 186 18.75 -6.90 6.42
C LYS A 186 19.27 -5.73 7.27
N THR A 187 19.51 -5.96 8.54
CA THR A 187 20.06 -5.06 9.55
C THR A 187 21.43 -4.47 9.23
N VAL A 188 22.31 -5.14 8.50
CA VAL A 188 23.68 -4.60 8.28
C VAL A 188 23.69 -3.46 7.26
N LYS A 189 22.90 -3.50 6.18
CA LYS A 189 22.79 -2.39 5.21
C LYS A 189 21.97 -1.21 5.73
N GLU A 190 20.93 -1.49 6.47
CA GLU A 190 20.18 -0.46 7.19
C GLU A 190 21.05 0.21 8.23
N GLN A 191 21.91 -0.54 8.89
CA GLN A 191 22.89 -0.04 9.84
C GLN A 191 23.93 0.87 9.17
N ASP A 192 24.35 0.60 7.93
CA ASP A 192 25.30 1.42 7.19
C ASP A 192 24.70 2.77 6.78
N THR A 193 23.50 2.78 6.22
CA THR A 193 22.76 4.01 5.90
C THR A 193 22.48 4.83 7.15
N PHE A 194 22.10 4.17 8.19
CA PHE A 194 21.87 4.66 9.52
C PHE A 194 23.12 5.32 10.12
N ILE A 195 24.28 4.69 10.03
CA ILE A 195 25.54 5.24 10.51
C ILE A 195 25.93 6.47 9.68
N ILE A 196 25.82 6.41 8.35
CA ILE A 196 26.10 7.54 7.47
C ILE A 196 25.23 8.76 7.82
N GLU A 197 23.94 8.57 7.95
CA GLU A 197 23.03 9.65 8.35
C GLU A 197 23.36 10.20 9.73
N THR A 198 23.79 9.36 10.68
CA THR A 198 24.20 9.77 12.03
C THR A 198 25.38 10.68 11.99
N LEU A 199 26.43 10.19 11.36
CA LEU A 199 27.68 10.93 11.26
C LEU A 199 27.40 12.31 10.63
N GLN A 200 26.48 12.38 9.66
CA GLN A 200 26.12 13.62 9.00
C GLN A 200 25.22 14.53 9.86
N LYS A 201 24.12 13.99 10.40
CA LYS A 201 23.08 14.81 11.06
C LYS A 201 23.36 15.10 12.53
N THR A 202 23.91 14.12 13.25
CA THR A 202 24.07 14.21 14.72
C THR A 202 25.45 14.71 15.14
N LEU A 203 26.49 14.31 14.41
CA LEU A 203 27.88 14.65 14.73
C LEU A 203 28.47 15.72 13.80
N GLY A 204 27.71 16.21 12.83
CA GLY A 204 28.14 17.27 11.92
C GLY A 204 29.29 16.86 10.98
N PHE A 205 29.47 15.55 10.72
CA PHE A 205 30.44 15.09 9.75
C PHE A 205 29.93 15.31 8.32
N THR A 206 30.84 15.57 7.42
CA THR A 206 30.59 15.71 5.97
C THR A 206 31.36 14.66 5.20
N GLY A 207 30.95 14.38 3.96
CA GLY A 207 31.68 13.46 3.08
C GLY A 207 31.78 12.02 3.61
N VAL A 208 30.76 11.54 4.35
CA VAL A 208 30.78 10.19 4.93
C VAL A 208 30.73 9.13 3.84
N ILE A 209 31.76 8.30 3.77
CA ILE A 209 31.94 7.26 2.75
C ILE A 209 32.26 5.93 3.40
N LEU A 210 31.48 4.88 3.10
CA LEU A 210 31.79 3.51 3.52
C LEU A 210 32.99 2.97 2.71
N LYS A 211 34.06 2.62 3.38
CA LYS A 211 35.31 2.08 2.79
C LYS A 211 35.45 0.56 2.87
N GLY A 212 34.36 -0.15 3.23
CA GLY A 212 34.42 -1.59 3.47
C GLY A 212 34.83 -1.96 4.90
N ASN A 213 34.60 -3.22 5.30
CA ASN A 213 34.89 -3.72 6.65
C ASN A 213 34.34 -2.85 7.79
N ASN A 214 33.14 -2.32 7.60
CA ASN A 214 32.44 -1.44 8.55
C ASN A 214 33.28 -0.18 8.92
N ARG A 215 34.10 0.31 8.00
CA ARG A 215 34.85 1.55 8.16
C ARG A 215 34.18 2.66 7.32
N PHE A 216 33.94 3.77 7.99
CA PHE A 216 33.39 5.00 7.39
C PHE A 216 34.44 6.11 7.52
N ASP A 217 34.87 6.67 6.39
CA ASP A 217 35.68 7.88 6.37
C ASP A 217 34.78 9.09 6.27
N CYS A 218 35.10 10.15 6.99
CA CYS A 218 34.28 11.38 7.03
C CYS A 218 35.15 12.58 7.42
N ASP A 219 34.65 13.76 7.08
CA ASP A 219 35.27 15.04 7.41
C ASP A 219 34.41 15.79 8.44
N ARG A 220 35.00 16.67 9.20
CA ARG A 220 34.34 17.59 10.11
C ARG A 220 35.06 18.92 10.16
N THR A 221 34.33 20.02 10.22
CA THR A 221 34.83 21.35 10.51
C THR A 221 34.54 21.71 11.97
N GLY A 222 35.50 22.27 12.71
CA GLY A 222 35.34 22.67 14.10
C GLY A 222 36.23 21.91 15.09
N GLU A 223 35.87 21.90 16.38
CA GLU A 223 36.63 21.22 17.41
C GLU A 223 36.66 19.70 17.24
N CYS A 224 37.83 19.12 17.47
CA CYS A 224 38.02 17.68 17.37
C CYS A 224 37.27 16.95 18.53
N PRO A 225 36.32 16.06 18.26
CA PRO A 225 35.65 15.33 19.34
C PRO A 225 36.54 14.33 20.06
N CYS A 226 37.76 14.09 19.55
CA CYS A 226 38.69 13.15 20.15
C CYS A 226 39.67 13.79 21.13
N CYS A 227 40.03 15.07 20.96
CA CYS A 227 41.02 15.72 21.80
C CYS A 227 40.70 17.18 22.17
N ASP A 228 39.47 17.65 21.84
CA ASP A 228 38.99 19.00 22.09
C ASP A 228 39.89 20.13 21.47
N GLY A 229 40.84 19.76 20.62
CA GLY A 229 41.74 20.67 19.89
C GLY A 229 41.26 21.00 18.50
N GLN A 230 41.73 22.11 17.92
CA GLN A 230 41.51 22.44 16.54
C GLN A 230 42.62 21.84 15.67
N HIS A 231 42.22 21.09 14.65
CA HIS A 231 43.15 20.52 13.65
C HIS A 231 42.86 21.13 12.29
N THR A 232 43.96 21.41 11.53
CA THR A 232 43.86 21.98 10.18
C THR A 232 43.31 21.02 9.14
N ARG A 233 43.42 19.71 9.40
CA ARG A 233 42.77 18.64 8.64
C ARG A 233 42.05 17.72 9.61
N GLN A 234 40.77 17.57 9.42
CA GLN A 234 39.94 16.80 10.32
C GLN A 234 39.38 15.58 9.57
N ASP A 235 40.24 14.70 9.15
CA ASP A 235 39.89 13.41 8.54
C ASP A 235 39.64 12.42 9.66
N TYR A 236 38.37 12.02 9.82
CA TYR A 236 37.96 11.04 10.81
C TYR A 236 37.61 9.72 10.13
N PHE A 237 37.84 8.64 10.83
CA PHE A 237 37.26 7.38 10.45
C PHE A 237 36.46 6.78 11.61
N TYR A 238 35.33 6.23 11.25
CA TYR A 238 34.54 5.39 12.11
C TYR A 238 34.75 3.94 11.76
N ARG A 239 34.86 3.11 12.76
CA ARG A 239 34.86 1.67 12.59
C ARG A 239 33.79 1.07 13.48
N VAL A 240 32.85 0.35 12.85
CA VAL A 240 31.87 -0.47 13.57
C VAL A 240 32.43 -1.87 13.64
N GLY A 241 32.79 -2.32 14.83
CA GLY A 241 33.22 -3.70 15.06
C GLY A 241 32.10 -4.69 14.75
N SER A 242 32.42 -5.96 14.55
CA SER A 242 31.46 -7.06 14.44
C SER A 242 30.51 -7.19 15.64
N ASP A 243 30.83 -6.49 16.71
CA ASP A 243 30.12 -6.40 17.97
C ASP A 243 29.28 -5.12 18.11
N GLY A 244 29.14 -4.32 17.04
CA GLY A 244 28.37 -3.09 17.01
C GLY A 244 28.99 -1.89 17.70
N VAL A 245 30.26 -1.99 18.13
CA VAL A 245 30.98 -0.90 18.77
C VAL A 245 31.46 0.11 17.77
N MET A 246 31.17 1.38 17.93
CA MET A 246 31.67 2.48 17.14
C MET A 246 32.92 3.09 17.77
N MET A 247 34.00 3.11 17.02
CA MET A 247 35.23 3.80 17.38
C MET A 247 35.48 4.96 16.40
N VAL A 248 35.83 6.12 16.95
CA VAL A 248 36.27 7.28 16.16
C VAL A 248 37.77 7.50 16.34
N LYS A 249 38.43 7.73 15.24
CA LYS A 249 39.82 8.17 15.23
C LYS A 249 40.00 9.30 14.23
N ASN A 250 40.74 10.34 14.63
CA ASN A 250 41.29 11.30 13.72
C ASN A 250 42.64 10.75 13.17
N TYR A 251 42.93 10.99 11.90
CA TYR A 251 44.20 10.60 11.29
C TYR A 251 45.42 11.43 11.75
N SER A 252 45.17 12.49 12.52
CA SER A 252 46.27 13.25 13.11
C SER A 252 47.03 12.40 14.15
N ASP A 253 48.34 12.33 14.04
CA ASP A 253 49.20 11.59 14.97
C ASP A 253 49.11 12.10 16.42
N SER A 254 48.63 13.33 16.63
CA SER A 254 48.42 13.95 17.93
C SER A 254 47.10 13.52 18.60
N CYS A 255 46.20 12.86 17.90
CA CYS A 255 44.92 12.41 18.45
C CYS A 255 45.00 10.99 19.02
N LYS A 256 44.70 10.85 20.31
CA LYS A 256 44.49 9.54 20.94
C LYS A 256 43.10 9.01 20.58
N PHE A 257 42.98 7.68 20.54
CA PHE A 257 41.66 7.06 20.45
C PHE A 257 40.79 7.52 21.60
N LYS A 258 39.63 8.10 21.30
CA LYS A 258 38.60 8.39 22.27
C LYS A 258 37.40 7.48 22.01
N ILE A 259 37.01 6.73 23.02
CA ILE A 259 35.77 5.99 23.00
C ILE A 259 34.68 7.01 23.24
N ILE A 260 33.82 7.24 22.23
CA ILE A 260 32.68 8.11 22.38
C ILE A 260 31.54 7.26 22.98
N ASP A 261 30.81 7.85 23.92
CA ASP A 261 29.53 7.29 24.35
C ASP A 261 28.60 7.19 23.13
N THR A 262 28.41 5.98 22.66
CA THR A 262 27.61 5.70 21.45
C THR A 262 26.13 5.53 21.76
N TYR A 263 25.72 5.59 23.02
CA TYR A 263 24.31 5.40 23.41
C TYR A 263 23.37 6.38 22.70
N LYS A 264 23.67 7.68 22.75
CA LYS A 264 22.83 8.73 22.14
C LYS A 264 22.74 8.57 20.62
N VAL A 265 23.80 8.09 20.02
CA VAL A 265 23.88 7.85 18.58
C VAL A 265 23.01 6.65 18.20
N VAL A 266 23.19 5.52 18.86
CA VAL A 266 22.35 4.32 18.61
C VAL A 266 20.89 4.64 18.92
N LYS A 267 20.61 5.37 20.02
CA LYS A 267 19.27 5.79 20.39
C LYS A 267 18.59 6.61 19.30
N TYR A 268 19.24 7.64 18.77
CA TYR A 268 18.65 8.51 17.74
C TYR A 268 18.14 7.72 16.53
N PHE A 269 18.91 6.76 16.07
CA PHE A 269 18.51 5.98 14.88
C PHE A 269 17.55 4.86 15.17
N PHE A 270 17.70 4.27 16.32
CA PHE A 270 16.75 3.29 16.81
C PHE A 270 15.34 3.91 16.91
N GLU A 271 15.26 5.12 17.45
CA GLU A 271 14.02 5.86 17.63
C GLU A 271 13.40 6.44 16.36
N GLN A 272 14.12 6.42 15.21
CA GLN A 272 13.50 6.72 13.90
C GLN A 272 12.47 5.65 13.49
N LYS A 273 12.68 4.42 13.91
CA LYS A 273 11.84 3.27 13.55
C LYS A 273 11.12 2.65 14.75
N VAL A 274 11.51 3.02 15.95
CA VAL A 274 11.05 2.38 17.17
C VAL A 274 10.54 3.43 18.16
N CYS A 275 9.37 3.16 18.73
CA CYS A 275 8.84 3.94 19.83
C CYS A 275 8.10 3.04 20.83
N ARG A 276 7.89 3.55 22.03
CA ARG A 276 7.03 2.93 23.02
C ARG A 276 5.61 3.49 22.91
N ILE A 277 4.61 2.64 23.08
CA ILE A 277 3.20 3.01 23.21
C ILE A 277 2.79 2.76 24.65
N ASP A 278 2.54 3.84 25.39
CA ASP A 278 2.43 3.77 26.84
C ASP A 278 1.16 3.09 27.36
N ASP A 279 0.00 3.32 26.73
CA ASP A 279 -1.29 2.77 27.15
C ASP A 279 -1.34 1.24 27.08
N THR A 280 -0.70 0.66 26.06
CA THR A 280 -0.63 -0.78 25.86
C THR A 280 0.63 -1.43 26.41
N VAL A 281 1.64 -0.61 26.77
CA VAL A 281 2.99 -1.05 27.20
C VAL A 281 3.68 -1.90 26.10
N ASN A 282 3.40 -1.59 24.85
CA ASN A 282 4.00 -2.23 23.69
C ASN A 282 5.07 -1.36 23.03
N TYR A 283 5.85 -1.97 22.16
CA TYR A 283 6.87 -1.30 21.36
C TYR A 283 6.50 -1.41 19.89
N ALA A 284 6.33 -0.27 19.25
CA ALA A 284 6.02 -0.17 17.83
C ALA A 284 7.33 -0.11 17.03
N VAL A 285 7.46 -0.99 16.05
CA VAL A 285 8.58 -1.02 15.10
C VAL A 285 8.02 -0.80 13.70
N SER A 286 8.41 0.31 13.07
CA SER A 286 8.02 0.65 11.71
C SER A 286 9.09 0.17 10.74
N ASP A 287 8.68 -0.66 9.76
CA ASP A 287 9.53 -1.17 8.68
C ASP A 287 8.84 -0.86 7.34
N GLY A 288 9.12 0.31 6.80
CA GLY A 288 8.47 0.80 5.59
C GLY A 288 6.96 0.92 5.76
N ASP A 289 6.21 0.07 5.07
CA ASP A 289 4.74 0.10 5.08
C ASP A 289 4.12 -0.69 6.24
N TYR A 290 4.92 -1.46 6.98
CA TYR A 290 4.43 -2.32 8.04
C TYR A 290 4.74 -1.76 9.42
N LEU A 291 3.76 -1.83 10.31
CA LEU A 291 3.90 -1.56 11.73
C LEU A 291 3.73 -2.87 12.50
N THR A 292 4.73 -3.22 13.29
CA THR A 292 4.67 -4.41 14.14
C THR A 292 4.74 -4.00 15.59
N LEU A 293 3.82 -4.51 16.40
CA LEU A 293 3.81 -4.32 17.85
C LEU A 293 4.47 -5.52 18.54
N TYR A 294 5.34 -5.24 19.49
CA TYR A 294 6.05 -6.24 20.27
C TYR A 294 5.73 -6.11 21.75
N SER A 295 5.57 -7.26 22.43
CA SER A 295 5.64 -7.32 23.88
C SER A 295 7.06 -6.96 24.36
N THR A 296 7.21 -6.61 25.62
CA THR A 296 8.56 -6.30 26.20
C THR A 296 9.53 -7.46 26.03
N SER A 297 9.08 -8.72 26.16
CA SER A 297 9.93 -9.91 26.02
C SER A 297 10.41 -10.10 24.59
N ASP A 298 9.50 -10.05 23.62
CA ASP A 298 9.81 -10.27 22.21
C ASP A 298 10.67 -9.12 21.67
N PHE A 299 10.41 -7.89 22.12
CA PHE A 299 11.20 -6.72 21.81
C PHE A 299 12.65 -6.85 22.29
N LYS A 300 12.85 -7.26 23.55
CA LYS A 300 14.18 -7.54 24.09
C LYS A 300 14.92 -8.60 23.30
N GLN A 301 14.23 -9.69 22.93
CA GLN A 301 14.82 -10.77 22.15
C GLN A 301 15.22 -10.31 20.75
N ARG A 302 14.32 -9.61 20.03
CA ARG A 302 14.57 -9.11 18.68
C ARG A 302 15.83 -8.25 18.59
N PHE A 303 16.01 -7.33 19.54
CA PHE A 303 17.09 -6.36 19.55
C PHE A 303 18.24 -6.70 20.51
N SER A 304 18.31 -7.95 21.00
CA SER A 304 19.35 -8.42 21.94
C SER A 304 20.78 -8.30 21.43
N HIS A 305 20.94 -8.24 20.11
CA HIS A 305 22.24 -8.09 19.44
C HIS A 305 22.78 -6.66 19.46
N LEU A 306 21.93 -5.66 19.70
CA LEU A 306 22.35 -4.27 19.74
C LEU A 306 23.13 -3.97 21.00
N VAL A 307 24.31 -3.38 20.83
CA VAL A 307 25.18 -2.97 21.91
C VAL A 307 25.64 -1.52 21.69
N TYR A 308 25.98 -0.86 22.76
CA TYR A 308 26.71 0.41 22.75
C TYR A 308 27.93 0.32 23.66
N GLN A 309 28.85 1.25 23.52
CA GLN A 309 30.04 1.33 24.33
C GLN A 309 30.16 2.74 24.94
N ASP A 310 30.52 2.79 26.22
CA ASP A 310 30.92 3.99 26.92
C ASP A 310 32.31 3.82 27.57
N ALA A 311 32.71 4.75 28.40
CA ALA A 311 33.98 4.70 29.13
C ALA A 311 34.10 3.50 30.10
N LYS A 312 32.98 2.87 30.49
CA LYS A 312 32.89 1.74 31.42
C LYS A 312 32.94 0.38 30.68
N GLY A 313 32.70 0.37 29.36
CA GLY A 313 32.73 -0.85 28.56
C GLY A 313 31.50 -1.01 27.65
N LYS A 314 31.23 -2.28 27.28
CA LYS A 314 30.11 -2.65 26.41
C LYS A 314 28.84 -2.93 27.19
N HIS A 315 27.72 -2.41 26.71
CA HIS A 315 26.42 -2.53 27.33
C HIS A 315 25.37 -2.98 26.33
N LYS A 316 24.36 -3.70 26.79
CA LYS A 316 23.19 -4.06 25.98
C LYS A 316 22.32 -2.83 25.77
N PHE A 317 22.22 -2.40 24.49
CA PHE A 317 21.51 -1.16 24.15
C PHE A 317 20.03 -1.17 24.59
N VAL A 318 19.30 -2.23 24.24
CA VAL A 318 17.87 -2.31 24.49
C VAL A 318 17.54 -2.25 26.00
N THR A 319 18.36 -2.90 26.84
CA THR A 319 18.14 -2.86 28.30
C THR A 319 18.25 -1.44 28.82
N THR A 320 19.31 -0.73 28.44
CA THR A 320 19.51 0.67 28.84
C THR A 320 18.42 1.59 28.27
N TRP A 321 18.04 1.36 27.01
CA TRP A 321 16.99 2.15 26.38
C TRP A 321 15.61 1.95 27.05
N LEU A 322 15.29 0.75 27.49
CA LEU A 322 14.04 0.47 28.22
C LEU A 322 13.96 1.23 29.55
N ASP A 323 15.08 1.42 30.21
CA ASP A 323 15.21 2.15 31.48
C ASP A 323 15.37 3.68 31.28
N ASP A 324 15.62 4.14 30.04
CA ASP A 324 15.75 5.56 29.73
C ASP A 324 14.42 6.31 29.86
N ALA A 325 14.33 7.25 30.78
CA ALA A 325 13.13 8.07 31.00
C ALA A 325 12.78 8.94 29.78
N ASN A 326 13.78 9.29 28.96
CA ASN A 326 13.63 10.12 27.76
C ASN A 326 13.54 9.30 26.47
N LYS A 327 13.17 8.02 26.55
CA LYS A 327 12.94 7.22 25.33
C LYS A 327 11.76 7.75 24.53
N HIS A 328 11.84 7.60 23.21
CA HIS A 328 10.77 8.01 22.32
C HIS A 328 9.49 7.22 22.62
N SER A 329 8.47 7.92 23.09
CA SER A 329 7.19 7.31 23.44
C SER A 329 6.01 8.16 23.00
N TYR A 330 4.91 7.47 22.75
CA TYR A 330 3.60 8.07 22.52
C TYR A 330 2.62 7.55 23.57
N THR A 331 1.69 8.39 23.98
CA THR A 331 0.65 8.01 24.96
C THR A 331 -0.18 6.85 24.47
N ARG A 332 -0.58 6.91 23.19
CA ARG A 332 -1.33 5.86 22.49
C ARG A 332 -1.03 5.88 21.00
N MET A 333 -1.51 4.86 20.28
CA MET A 333 -1.58 4.89 18.84
C MET A 333 -3.02 5.07 18.35
N ASP A 334 -3.19 5.72 17.20
CA ASP A 334 -4.50 5.92 16.62
C ASP A 334 -4.36 6.27 15.12
N PHE A 335 -5.49 6.32 14.42
CA PHE A 335 -5.57 6.47 12.97
C PHE A 335 -6.06 7.87 12.59
N TYR A 336 -5.14 8.83 12.36
CA TYR A 336 -5.42 10.24 12.09
C TYR A 336 -5.04 10.65 10.67
N PRO A 337 -5.98 10.71 9.71
CA PRO A 337 -5.72 11.27 8.39
C PRO A 337 -5.31 12.75 8.42
N GLU A 338 -5.83 13.51 9.39
CA GLU A 338 -5.59 14.93 9.57
C GLU A 338 -5.46 15.27 11.06
N ASN A 339 -4.68 16.30 11.37
CA ASN A 339 -4.60 16.91 12.69
C ASN A 339 -4.29 15.91 13.84
N CYS A 340 -3.29 15.03 13.63
CA CYS A 340 -2.87 14.10 14.67
C CYS A 340 -2.25 14.85 15.86
N PRO A 341 -2.68 14.60 17.09
CA PRO A 341 -2.03 15.15 18.28
C PRO A 341 -0.56 14.69 18.38
N PRO A 342 0.37 15.54 18.85
CA PRO A 342 1.80 15.24 18.84
C PRO A 342 2.20 14.07 19.76
N ASN A 343 1.38 13.77 20.78
CA ASN A 343 1.60 12.67 21.71
C ASN A 343 0.94 11.34 21.27
N VAL A 344 0.39 11.28 20.06
CA VAL A 344 -0.25 10.08 19.48
C VAL A 344 0.59 9.56 18.35
N TYR A 345 0.89 8.28 18.36
CA TYR A 345 1.50 7.61 17.20
C TYR A 345 0.48 7.50 16.09
N ASN A 346 0.70 8.21 15.01
CA ASN A 346 -0.22 8.19 13.88
C ASN A 346 0.05 6.99 12.97
N THR A 347 -0.93 6.10 12.86
CA THR A 347 -0.86 4.93 11.98
C THR A 347 -1.34 5.22 10.55
N TRP A 348 -1.92 6.39 10.30
CA TRP A 348 -2.33 6.80 8.97
C TRP A 348 -1.12 7.04 8.07
N LYS A 349 -1.22 6.53 6.84
CA LYS A 349 -0.33 6.85 5.72
C LYS A 349 -1.16 7.32 4.53
N PRO A 350 -0.62 8.19 3.65
CA PRO A 350 -1.32 8.67 2.47
C PRO A 350 -1.76 7.52 1.54
N PHE A 351 -2.79 7.78 0.75
CA PHE A 351 -3.18 6.87 -0.33
C PHE A 351 -2.00 6.64 -1.28
N SER A 352 -1.73 5.40 -1.67
CA SER A 352 -0.59 5.08 -2.55
C SER A 352 -0.61 5.89 -3.85
N ALA A 353 -1.78 6.01 -4.48
CA ALA A 353 -1.89 6.77 -5.73
C ALA A 353 -1.67 8.28 -5.55
N SER A 354 -1.85 8.84 -4.34
CA SER A 354 -1.60 10.27 -4.09
C SER A 354 -0.12 10.65 -4.16
N THR A 355 0.77 9.68 -3.97
CA THR A 355 2.23 9.89 -3.97
C THR A 355 2.86 9.69 -5.35
N ILE A 356 2.09 9.24 -6.34
CA ILE A 356 2.55 9.03 -7.71
C ILE A 356 2.64 10.37 -8.41
N THR A 357 3.78 10.64 -9.03
CA THR A 357 4.05 11.88 -9.79
C THR A 357 3.87 11.72 -11.29
N GLU A 358 3.78 10.48 -11.79
CA GLU A 358 3.60 10.17 -13.19
C GLU A 358 2.19 10.57 -13.66
N GLY A 359 2.12 11.40 -14.71
CA GLY A 359 0.87 11.87 -15.32
C GLY A 359 0.54 11.15 -16.63
N GLY A 360 -0.56 11.57 -17.29
CA GLY A 360 -0.96 11.08 -18.61
C GLY A 360 -1.71 9.74 -18.60
N GLY A 361 -2.22 9.33 -17.44
CA GLY A 361 -3.16 8.21 -17.32
C GLY A 361 -4.62 8.64 -17.53
N ASN A 362 -5.54 7.68 -17.51
CA ASN A 362 -6.99 7.90 -17.52
C ASN A 362 -7.69 7.00 -16.49
N ALA A 363 -8.95 7.30 -16.17
CA ALA A 363 -9.77 6.55 -15.23
C ALA A 363 -10.89 5.73 -15.92
N ASP A 364 -10.89 5.66 -17.25
CA ASP A 364 -12.04 5.22 -18.03
C ASP A 364 -12.42 3.76 -17.76
N MET A 365 -11.46 2.84 -17.84
CA MET A 365 -11.73 1.42 -17.60
C MET A 365 -12.15 1.13 -16.17
N PHE A 366 -11.64 1.90 -15.20
CA PHE A 366 -12.05 1.76 -13.80
C PHE A 366 -13.53 2.13 -13.62
N PHE A 367 -13.97 3.25 -14.17
CA PHE A 367 -15.36 3.67 -14.08
C PHE A 367 -16.27 2.82 -14.96
N GLU A 368 -15.79 2.34 -16.11
CA GLU A 368 -16.53 1.36 -16.93
C GLU A 368 -16.83 0.09 -16.14
N LEU A 369 -15.82 -0.49 -15.48
CA LEU A 369 -16.02 -1.67 -14.62
C LEU A 369 -16.99 -1.37 -13.47
N LEU A 370 -16.89 -0.21 -12.84
CA LEU A 370 -17.78 0.18 -11.76
C LEU A 370 -19.23 0.31 -12.27
N ASP A 371 -19.45 0.87 -13.46
CA ASP A 371 -20.77 0.99 -14.09
C ASP A 371 -21.37 -0.38 -14.43
N ILE A 372 -20.57 -1.32 -14.91
CA ILE A 372 -20.99 -2.70 -15.15
C ILE A 372 -21.44 -3.33 -13.82
N LEU A 373 -20.64 -3.20 -12.77
CA LEU A 373 -20.92 -3.80 -11.47
C LEU A 373 -22.12 -3.13 -10.73
N THR A 374 -22.45 -1.90 -11.05
CA THR A 374 -23.60 -1.17 -10.47
C THR A 374 -24.80 -1.10 -11.39
N VAL A 375 -24.73 -1.73 -12.59
CA VAL A 375 -25.77 -1.69 -13.63
C VAL A 375 -26.15 -0.25 -13.95
N LYS A 376 -25.14 0.60 -14.16
CA LYS A 376 -25.27 2.05 -14.45
C LYS A 376 -26.12 2.75 -13.40
N ASP A 377 -25.68 2.74 -12.15
CA ASP A 377 -26.36 3.41 -11.04
C ASP A 377 -26.78 4.83 -11.41
N PRO A 378 -28.08 5.13 -11.54
CA PRO A 378 -28.57 6.42 -12.03
C PRO A 378 -28.22 7.59 -11.08
N LYS A 379 -27.84 7.32 -9.85
CA LYS A 379 -27.46 8.31 -8.84
C LYS A 379 -25.95 8.47 -8.69
N ASP A 380 -25.16 7.71 -9.45
CA ASP A 380 -23.70 7.66 -9.32
C ASP A 380 -23.22 7.42 -7.87
N TYR A 381 -24.02 6.74 -7.07
CA TYR A 381 -23.76 6.63 -5.64
C TYR A 381 -22.46 5.90 -5.35
N ALA A 382 -22.16 4.81 -6.05
CA ALA A 382 -20.93 4.05 -5.86
C ALA A 382 -19.68 4.90 -6.14
N ARG A 383 -19.70 5.72 -7.21
CA ARG A 383 -18.62 6.66 -7.53
C ARG A 383 -18.46 7.71 -6.45
N LYS A 384 -19.56 8.32 -6.01
CA LYS A 384 -19.57 9.32 -4.93
C LYS A 384 -19.18 8.75 -3.59
N TYR A 385 -19.51 7.48 -3.32
CA TYR A 385 -19.07 6.79 -2.12
C TYR A 385 -17.54 6.61 -2.10
N LEU A 386 -16.94 6.17 -3.21
CA LEU A 386 -15.49 6.06 -3.34
C LEU A 386 -14.81 7.42 -3.26
N ALA A 387 -15.39 8.44 -3.90
CA ALA A 387 -14.92 9.83 -3.77
C ALA A 387 -15.00 10.33 -2.32
N TYR A 388 -16.05 10.00 -1.58
CA TYR A 388 -16.18 10.34 -0.17
C TYR A 388 -15.07 9.71 0.68
N LEU A 389 -14.73 8.45 0.44
CA LEU A 389 -13.63 7.77 1.13
C LEU A 389 -12.28 8.47 0.87
N THR A 390 -12.09 8.99 -0.33
CA THR A 390 -10.85 9.63 -0.78
C THR A 390 -10.75 11.07 -0.31
N GLN A 391 -11.81 11.87 -0.50
CA GLN A 391 -11.82 13.32 -0.19
C GLN A 391 -12.03 13.62 1.30
N LYS A 392 -12.68 12.71 2.04
CA LYS A 392 -12.97 12.87 3.48
C LYS A 392 -12.40 11.71 4.29
N PRO A 393 -11.07 11.50 4.25
CA PRO A 393 -10.46 10.33 4.88
C PRO A 393 -10.64 10.31 6.41
N ASN A 394 -10.84 11.48 7.03
CA ASN A 394 -11.11 11.67 8.45
C ASN A 394 -12.58 11.45 8.86
N LYS A 395 -13.45 11.08 7.91
CA LYS A 395 -14.87 10.80 8.18
C LYS A 395 -15.19 9.33 7.97
N LYS A 396 -15.99 8.79 8.87
CA LYS A 396 -16.56 7.45 8.75
C LYS A 396 -17.69 7.46 7.73
N PRO A 397 -17.70 6.62 6.69
CA PRO A 397 -18.89 6.38 5.91
C PRO A 397 -19.85 5.48 6.72
N THR A 398 -21.09 5.93 6.88
CA THR A 398 -22.11 5.22 7.67
C THR A 398 -22.95 4.28 6.84
N THR A 399 -22.54 4.04 5.59
CA THR A 399 -23.15 3.12 4.64
C THR A 399 -22.12 2.12 4.11
N CYS A 400 -22.60 1.03 3.55
CA CYS A 400 -21.79 -0.08 3.03
C CYS A 400 -22.29 -0.41 1.62
N LEU A 401 -21.36 -0.58 0.67
CA LEU A 401 -21.67 -1.10 -0.66
C LEU A 401 -21.74 -2.62 -0.62
N VAL A 402 -22.77 -3.20 -1.22
CA VAL A 402 -22.98 -4.64 -1.31
C VAL A 402 -23.11 -5.04 -2.77
N PHE A 403 -22.16 -5.81 -3.26
CA PHE A 403 -22.17 -6.37 -4.61
C PHE A 403 -22.60 -7.84 -4.56
N ARG A 404 -23.77 -8.15 -5.06
CA ARG A 404 -24.26 -9.51 -5.21
C ARG A 404 -24.25 -9.91 -6.69
N GLY A 405 -23.92 -11.13 -7.00
CA GLY A 405 -23.96 -11.64 -8.38
C GLY A 405 -23.06 -12.85 -8.56
N ILE A 406 -23.19 -13.50 -9.71
CA ILE A 406 -22.43 -14.70 -10.05
C ILE A 406 -20.92 -14.47 -10.05
N GLU A 407 -20.15 -15.53 -10.06
CA GLU A 407 -18.71 -15.48 -10.24
C GLU A 407 -18.33 -14.96 -11.64
N GLY A 408 -17.14 -14.44 -11.79
CA GLY A 408 -16.62 -13.96 -13.08
C GLY A 408 -17.13 -12.57 -13.52
N THR A 409 -17.94 -11.85 -12.72
CA THR A 409 -18.46 -10.52 -13.07
C THR A 409 -17.45 -9.37 -12.89
N GLY A 410 -16.25 -9.62 -12.34
CA GLY A 410 -15.22 -8.59 -12.16
C GLY A 410 -15.15 -7.95 -10.76
N LYS A 411 -15.94 -8.40 -9.77
CA LYS A 411 -15.88 -7.90 -8.38
C LYS A 411 -14.46 -7.88 -7.84
N GLY A 412 -13.72 -8.97 -7.95
CA GLY A 412 -12.32 -9.08 -7.50
C GLY A 412 -11.37 -8.12 -8.24
N ARG A 413 -11.64 -7.79 -9.51
CA ARG A 413 -10.84 -6.81 -10.25
C ARG A 413 -11.04 -5.40 -9.75
N LEU A 414 -12.27 -5.04 -9.38
CA LEU A 414 -12.54 -3.77 -8.70
C LEU A 414 -11.78 -3.69 -7.37
N PHE A 415 -11.77 -4.76 -6.57
CA PHE A 415 -11.07 -4.79 -5.28
C PHE A 415 -9.56 -4.67 -5.45
N TYR A 416 -9.01 -5.36 -6.45
CA TYR A 416 -7.61 -5.20 -6.83
C TYR A 416 -7.27 -3.75 -7.20
N ALA A 417 -8.11 -3.10 -8.02
CA ALA A 417 -7.92 -1.70 -8.39
C ALA A 417 -7.96 -0.76 -7.18
N LEU A 418 -8.95 -0.94 -6.30
CA LEU A 418 -9.06 -0.15 -5.06
C LEU A 418 -7.82 -0.35 -4.16
N THR A 419 -7.29 -1.57 -4.09
CA THR A 419 -6.06 -1.88 -3.34
C THR A 419 -4.84 -1.19 -3.94
N LYS A 420 -4.74 -1.09 -5.26
CA LYS A 420 -3.66 -0.35 -5.93
C LYS A 420 -3.77 1.16 -5.71
N VAL A 421 -4.96 1.73 -5.81
CA VAL A 421 -5.20 3.17 -5.67
C VAL A 421 -5.06 3.61 -4.21
N PHE A 422 -5.67 2.91 -3.28
CA PHE A 422 -5.63 3.28 -1.85
C PHE A 422 -4.33 2.85 -1.18
N GLY A 423 -3.76 1.73 -1.60
CA GLY A 423 -2.59 1.10 -1.01
C GLY A 423 -2.97 -0.04 -0.06
N ARG A 424 -2.16 -1.10 -0.06
CA ARG A 424 -2.36 -2.28 0.79
C ARG A 424 -2.40 -1.96 2.29
N HIS A 425 -1.75 -0.89 2.69
CA HIS A 425 -1.73 -0.43 4.09
C HIS A 425 -3.06 0.21 4.53
N LEU A 426 -3.95 0.56 3.61
CA LEU A 426 -5.27 1.15 3.88
C LEU A 426 -6.44 0.24 3.52
N VAL A 427 -6.19 -0.89 2.85
CA VAL A 427 -7.23 -1.82 2.41
C VAL A 427 -7.02 -3.18 3.07
N SER A 428 -8.05 -3.64 3.76
CA SER A 428 -8.13 -5.00 4.30
C SER A 428 -9.15 -5.79 3.51
N GLU A 429 -8.70 -6.78 2.75
CA GLU A 429 -9.57 -7.72 2.03
C GLU A 429 -9.54 -9.08 2.71
N THR A 430 -10.71 -9.65 2.98
CA THR A 430 -10.85 -10.98 3.57
C THR A 430 -11.89 -11.82 2.86
N SER A 431 -11.59 -13.10 2.65
CA SER A 431 -12.53 -14.15 2.25
C SER A 431 -13.06 -14.96 3.45
N ASN A 432 -12.55 -14.68 4.67
CA ASN A 432 -13.01 -15.31 5.91
C ASN A 432 -13.48 -14.29 6.95
N PRO A 433 -14.59 -13.58 6.71
CA PRO A 433 -15.10 -12.56 7.64
C PRO A 433 -15.40 -13.10 9.05
N GLN A 434 -15.73 -14.40 9.18
CA GLN A 434 -15.96 -15.00 10.49
C GLN A 434 -14.75 -14.90 11.41
N GLN A 435 -13.57 -15.08 10.88
CA GLN A 435 -12.32 -14.99 11.64
C GLN A 435 -11.82 -13.56 11.73
N ASP A 436 -11.72 -12.88 10.60
CA ASP A 436 -10.96 -11.62 10.47
C ASP A 436 -11.78 -10.39 10.86
N VAL A 437 -13.13 -10.49 10.79
CA VAL A 437 -14.06 -9.40 11.14
C VAL A 437 -14.82 -9.70 12.44
N PHE A 438 -15.34 -10.92 12.57
CA PHE A 438 -16.22 -11.29 13.68
C PHE A 438 -15.54 -12.19 14.72
N GLY A 439 -14.30 -12.60 14.52
CA GLY A 439 -13.54 -13.40 15.44
C GLY A 439 -13.12 -12.66 16.71
N THR A 440 -12.62 -13.41 17.69
CA THR A 440 -12.15 -12.85 18.97
C THR A 440 -10.93 -11.93 18.79
N ASN A 441 -10.05 -12.28 17.86
CA ASN A 441 -8.84 -11.51 17.53
C ASN A 441 -8.96 -10.83 16.15
N ALA A 442 -10.19 -10.39 15.80
CA ALA A 442 -10.45 -9.75 14.54
C ALA A 442 -9.76 -8.37 14.47
N ASP A 443 -9.06 -8.13 13.37
CA ASP A 443 -8.29 -6.91 13.16
C ASP A 443 -8.47 -6.29 11.76
N ALA A 444 -9.42 -6.81 10.96
CA ALA A 444 -9.67 -6.31 9.60
C ALA A 444 -9.94 -4.78 9.53
N TYR A 445 -10.49 -4.22 10.59
CA TYR A 445 -10.74 -2.77 10.71
C TYR A 445 -9.59 -1.99 11.34
N ASN A 446 -8.53 -2.69 11.77
CA ASN A 446 -7.40 -2.04 12.43
C ASN A 446 -6.57 -1.24 11.41
N GLN A 447 -6.42 0.07 11.65
CA GLN A 447 -5.61 0.96 10.80
C GLN A 447 -6.02 0.95 9.31
N THR A 448 -7.30 0.73 9.04
CA THR A 448 -7.83 0.48 7.70
C THR A 448 -8.79 1.59 7.27
N LYS A 449 -8.71 2.01 6.01
CA LYS A 449 -9.65 2.95 5.39
C LYS A 449 -10.76 2.24 4.60
N LEU A 450 -10.50 1.03 4.12
CA LEU A 450 -11.48 0.24 3.38
C LEU A 450 -11.38 -1.24 3.77
N VAL A 451 -12.47 -1.79 4.28
CA VAL A 451 -12.62 -3.23 4.54
C VAL A 451 -13.46 -3.85 3.44
N ILE A 452 -12.95 -4.88 2.80
CA ILE A 452 -13.62 -5.65 1.75
C ILE A 452 -13.86 -7.07 2.26
N MET A 453 -15.12 -7.42 2.46
CA MET A 453 -15.55 -8.77 2.79
C MET A 453 -15.93 -9.48 1.50
N ASN A 454 -14.96 -10.21 0.94
CA ASN A 454 -15.17 -10.99 -0.28
C ASN A 454 -15.75 -12.38 0.06
N GLU A 455 -16.48 -12.99 -0.87
CA GLU A 455 -17.11 -14.30 -0.71
C GLU A 455 -18.03 -14.45 0.52
N SER A 456 -18.56 -13.35 1.00
CA SER A 456 -19.48 -13.33 2.14
C SER A 456 -20.77 -14.08 1.84
N ASN A 457 -21.26 -14.83 2.80
CA ASN A 457 -22.55 -15.54 2.69
C ASN A 457 -23.61 -14.98 3.65
N ALA A 458 -24.87 -15.25 3.33
CA ALA A 458 -26.02 -14.76 4.10
C ALA A 458 -26.00 -15.25 5.56
N THR A 459 -25.69 -16.51 5.78
CA THR A 459 -25.71 -17.12 7.12
C THR A 459 -24.75 -16.41 8.07
N LEU A 460 -23.53 -16.14 7.61
CA LEU A 460 -22.54 -15.41 8.37
C LEU A 460 -22.98 -14.00 8.74
N ASN A 461 -23.50 -13.28 7.75
CA ASN A 461 -23.91 -11.89 7.95
C ASN A 461 -25.19 -11.79 8.78
N PHE A 462 -26.10 -12.77 8.70
CA PHE A 462 -27.29 -12.86 9.56
C PHE A 462 -26.91 -13.15 11.02
N ALA A 463 -26.01 -14.08 11.25
CA ALA A 463 -25.56 -14.41 12.60
C ALA A 463 -24.86 -13.24 13.33
N ASN A 464 -24.18 -12.37 12.56
CA ASN A 464 -23.42 -11.24 13.08
C ASN A 464 -24.04 -9.87 12.75
N GLY A 465 -25.34 -9.82 12.41
CA GLY A 465 -26.01 -8.64 11.85
C GLY A 465 -25.87 -7.37 12.69
N ASP A 466 -26.05 -7.44 14.00
CA ASP A 466 -25.96 -6.26 14.87
C ASP A 466 -24.49 -5.80 15.03
N ARG A 467 -23.56 -6.73 15.09
CA ARG A 467 -22.12 -6.41 15.12
C ARG A 467 -21.67 -5.75 13.80
N LEU A 468 -22.12 -6.27 12.66
CA LEU A 468 -21.86 -5.67 11.36
C LEU A 468 -22.41 -4.26 11.26
N LYS A 469 -23.66 -4.03 11.72
CA LYS A 469 -24.27 -2.71 11.78
C LYS A 469 -23.46 -1.73 12.63
N ALA A 470 -22.99 -2.17 13.80
CA ALA A 470 -22.14 -1.36 14.65
C ALA A 470 -20.80 -1.03 13.95
N LEU A 471 -20.13 -2.01 13.33
CA LEU A 471 -18.89 -1.80 12.58
C LEU A 471 -19.04 -0.77 11.45
N ILE A 472 -20.20 -0.75 10.77
CA ILE A 472 -20.49 0.22 9.70
C ILE A 472 -20.72 1.62 10.23
N THR A 473 -21.35 1.79 11.41
CA THR A 473 -21.85 3.10 11.86
C THR A 473 -21.08 3.70 13.05
N ASP A 474 -20.36 2.89 13.82
CA ASP A 474 -19.70 3.37 15.03
C ASP A 474 -18.39 4.09 14.69
N GLU A 475 -18.34 5.39 15.02
CA GLU A 475 -17.15 6.24 14.83
C GLU A 475 -16.29 6.32 16.11
N ASP A 476 -16.87 6.12 17.27
CA ASP A 476 -16.30 6.52 18.57
C ASP A 476 -15.17 5.61 19.04
N GLY A 477 -14.95 4.51 18.39
CA GLY A 477 -13.82 3.66 18.71
C GLY A 477 -14.08 2.18 18.47
N LEU A 478 -13.08 1.53 17.97
CA LEU A 478 -13.05 0.11 17.79
C LEU A 478 -12.04 -0.50 18.73
N LYS A 479 -12.47 -1.44 19.57
CA LYS A 479 -11.56 -2.20 20.43
C LYS A 479 -10.88 -3.29 19.59
N ILE A 480 -9.59 -3.13 19.40
CA ILE A 480 -8.74 -4.10 18.73
C ILE A 480 -8.17 -5.06 19.77
N ASN A 481 -8.31 -6.36 19.50
CA ASN A 481 -7.84 -7.45 20.37
C ASN A 481 -6.94 -8.39 19.58
N GLN A 482 -5.69 -7.99 19.36
CA GLN A 482 -4.70 -8.82 18.68
C GLN A 482 -4.11 -9.86 19.65
N LYS A 483 -3.78 -11.04 19.11
CA LYS A 483 -3.16 -12.11 19.89
C LYS A 483 -1.81 -11.62 20.47
N TYR A 484 -1.62 -11.83 21.76
CA TYR A 484 -0.42 -11.44 22.54
C TYR A 484 -0.21 -9.92 22.70
N ILE A 485 -1.15 -9.08 22.28
CA ILE A 485 -1.11 -7.64 22.43
C ILE A 485 -2.23 -7.24 23.41
N LYS A 486 -1.92 -6.33 24.33
CA LYS A 486 -2.96 -5.76 25.21
C LYS A 486 -3.99 -5.04 24.35
N PRO A 487 -5.31 -5.31 24.55
CA PRO A 487 -6.35 -4.65 23.75
C PRO A 487 -6.26 -3.13 23.84
N TYR A 488 -6.45 -2.47 22.72
CA TYR A 488 -6.43 -1.01 22.59
C TYR A 488 -7.61 -0.51 21.76
N ASN A 489 -7.91 0.77 21.87
CA ASN A 489 -8.96 1.41 21.10
C ASN A 489 -8.37 2.28 20.00
N ILE A 490 -9.01 2.26 18.84
CA ILE A 490 -8.63 3.05 17.66
C ILE A 490 -9.90 3.61 17.03
N ARG A 491 -9.80 4.78 16.39
CA ARG A 491 -10.92 5.34 15.64
C ARG A 491 -11.28 4.45 14.46
N ASN A 492 -12.57 4.24 14.25
CA ASN A 492 -13.07 3.49 13.12
C ASN A 492 -13.45 4.43 11.98
N LEU A 493 -12.56 4.64 11.01
CA LEU A 493 -12.80 5.46 9.83
C LEU A 493 -12.99 4.63 8.55
N ALA A 494 -13.03 3.32 8.67
CA ALA A 494 -13.11 2.42 7.53
C ALA A 494 -14.49 2.45 6.85
N GLY A 495 -14.48 2.54 5.54
CA GLY A 495 -15.60 2.14 4.70
C GLY A 495 -15.68 0.63 4.60
N THR A 496 -16.84 0.12 4.24
CA THR A 496 -17.08 -1.32 4.09
C THR A 496 -17.65 -1.63 2.71
N ILE A 497 -17.09 -2.64 2.05
CA ILE A 497 -17.65 -3.26 0.85
C ILE A 497 -17.87 -4.74 1.16
N ILE A 498 -19.02 -5.27 0.77
CA ILE A 498 -19.36 -6.68 0.93
C ILE A 498 -19.64 -7.25 -0.45
N ALA A 499 -19.07 -8.41 -0.76
CA ALA A 499 -19.35 -9.13 -2.00
C ALA A 499 -19.68 -10.59 -1.73
N GLY A 500 -20.53 -11.14 -2.58
CA GLY A 500 -20.90 -12.56 -2.52
C GLY A 500 -21.75 -12.99 -3.70
N ASN A 501 -21.89 -14.32 -3.83
CA ASN A 501 -22.55 -14.94 -4.99
C ASN A 501 -24.04 -15.28 -4.71
N GLY A 502 -24.49 -15.15 -3.46
CA GLY A 502 -25.87 -15.47 -3.06
C GLY A 502 -26.89 -14.37 -3.37
N LYS A 503 -28.14 -14.77 -3.62
CA LYS A 503 -29.28 -13.82 -3.80
C LYS A 503 -29.52 -12.94 -2.56
N THR A 504 -29.05 -13.34 -1.38
CA THR A 504 -29.17 -12.58 -0.13
C THR A 504 -27.84 -12.67 0.60
N ILE A 505 -27.12 -11.56 0.68
CA ILE A 505 -25.78 -11.51 1.29
C ILE A 505 -25.84 -10.87 2.68
N VAL A 506 -26.73 -9.91 2.88
CA VAL A 506 -26.86 -9.16 4.13
C VAL A 506 -28.30 -9.22 4.66
N ASN A 507 -28.44 -9.18 5.99
CA ASN A 507 -29.72 -9.03 6.64
C ASN A 507 -30.09 -7.54 6.66
N SER A 508 -30.91 -7.13 5.69
CA SER A 508 -31.42 -5.76 5.61
C SER A 508 -32.83 -5.75 6.18
N SER A 509 -33.01 -5.24 7.39
CA SER A 509 -34.36 -4.93 7.90
C SER A 509 -35.03 -3.89 7.00
N VAL A 510 -36.35 -3.86 6.98
CA VAL A 510 -37.17 -2.97 6.11
C VAL A 510 -36.76 -1.49 6.21
N ALA A 511 -36.16 -1.07 7.33
CA ALA A 511 -35.72 0.30 7.59
C ALA A 511 -34.19 0.48 7.61
N ASP A 512 -33.42 -0.52 7.20
CA ASP A 512 -31.95 -0.43 7.32
C ASP A 512 -31.36 0.53 6.28
N ARG A 513 -30.84 1.64 6.80
CA ARG A 513 -30.24 2.75 6.02
C ARG A 513 -28.74 2.57 5.73
N ARG A 514 -28.16 1.43 6.07
CA ARG A 514 -26.71 1.21 5.97
C ARG A 514 -26.29 0.57 4.67
N PHE A 515 -27.12 -0.31 4.11
CA PHE A 515 -26.74 -1.11 2.96
C PHE A 515 -27.18 -0.47 1.65
N VAL A 516 -26.28 -0.43 0.69
CA VAL A 516 -26.53 -0.08 -0.71
C VAL A 516 -26.23 -1.33 -1.53
N ILE A 517 -27.28 -1.95 -2.07
CA ILE A 517 -27.19 -3.28 -2.67
C ILE A 517 -27.29 -3.17 -4.19
N TYR A 518 -26.24 -3.63 -4.87
CA TYR A 518 -26.19 -3.78 -6.32
C TYR A 518 -26.25 -5.26 -6.71
N GLU A 519 -27.00 -5.58 -7.73
CA GLU A 519 -26.88 -6.81 -8.49
C GLU A 519 -25.89 -6.55 -9.62
N THR A 520 -24.79 -7.30 -9.66
CA THR A 520 -23.74 -7.05 -10.65
C THR A 520 -24.21 -7.41 -12.04
N GLY A 521 -23.89 -6.57 -13.02
CA GLY A 521 -24.13 -6.86 -14.43
C GLY A 521 -23.38 -8.09 -14.90
N GLU A 522 -23.93 -8.77 -15.90
CA GLU A 522 -23.38 -10.00 -16.47
C GLU A 522 -22.69 -9.76 -17.83
N ASP A 523 -22.59 -8.52 -18.29
CA ASP A 523 -22.09 -8.14 -19.61
C ASP A 523 -20.64 -8.60 -19.85
N LYS A 524 -19.84 -8.81 -18.80
CA LYS A 524 -18.43 -9.19 -18.85
C LYS A 524 -18.12 -10.45 -18.07
N VAL A 525 -19.09 -11.35 -17.91
CA VAL A 525 -18.87 -12.62 -17.19
C VAL A 525 -17.84 -13.45 -17.93
N ASN A 526 -16.72 -13.77 -17.23
CA ASN A 526 -15.61 -14.57 -17.74
C ASN A 526 -14.94 -14.02 -19.05
N ASP A 527 -15.04 -12.71 -19.30
CA ASP A 527 -14.34 -12.05 -20.39
C ASP A 527 -12.84 -11.89 -20.03
N GLU A 528 -12.05 -12.95 -20.29
CA GLU A 528 -10.62 -12.99 -19.94
C GLU A 528 -9.82 -11.89 -20.63
N ASP A 529 -10.17 -11.53 -21.87
CA ASP A 529 -9.49 -10.48 -22.62
C ASP A 529 -9.75 -9.09 -22.00
N TYR A 530 -10.99 -8.81 -21.60
CA TYR A 530 -11.33 -7.58 -20.91
C TYR A 530 -10.60 -7.48 -19.57
N PHE A 531 -10.65 -8.52 -18.75
CA PHE A 531 -10.01 -8.52 -17.44
C PHE A 531 -8.48 -8.58 -17.51
N GLY A 532 -7.91 -9.16 -18.55
CA GLY A 532 -6.48 -9.08 -18.85
C GLY A 532 -6.05 -7.63 -19.09
N ARG A 533 -6.71 -6.95 -20.06
CA ARG A 533 -6.47 -5.53 -20.33
C ARG A 533 -6.72 -4.62 -19.12
N PHE A 534 -7.72 -4.92 -18.32
CA PHE A 534 -7.98 -4.19 -17.08
C PHE A 534 -6.84 -4.34 -16.10
N THR A 535 -6.24 -5.53 -15.98
CA THR A 535 -5.10 -5.76 -15.09
C THR A 535 -3.88 -4.97 -15.56
N ASP A 536 -3.56 -5.05 -16.84
CA ASP A 536 -2.44 -4.29 -17.43
C ASP A 536 -2.64 -2.77 -17.28
N TYR A 537 -3.88 -2.31 -17.42
CA TYR A 537 -4.25 -0.91 -17.22
C TYR A 537 -4.03 -0.46 -15.77
N ILE A 538 -4.52 -1.20 -14.78
CA ILE A 538 -4.44 -0.80 -13.38
C ILE A 538 -3.03 -0.96 -12.79
N ASP A 539 -2.19 -1.80 -13.37
CA ASP A 539 -0.80 -1.96 -12.94
C ASP A 539 0.10 -0.78 -13.37
N GLN A 540 -0.38 0.09 -14.25
CA GLN A 540 0.33 1.31 -14.62
C GLN A 540 0.13 2.40 -13.56
N PRO A 541 1.19 2.92 -12.91
CA PRO A 541 1.07 3.94 -11.87
C PRO A 541 0.31 5.20 -12.31
N LYS A 542 0.50 5.65 -13.56
CA LYS A 542 -0.22 6.81 -14.13
C LYS A 542 -1.74 6.65 -14.09
N ASN A 543 -2.27 5.43 -14.30
CA ASN A 543 -3.72 5.20 -14.28
C ASN A 543 -4.24 5.15 -12.85
N GLN A 544 -3.47 4.60 -11.90
CA GLN A 544 -3.79 4.66 -10.48
C GLN A 544 -3.91 6.12 -10.01
N LYS A 545 -2.95 6.96 -10.43
CA LYS A 545 -2.99 8.41 -10.17
C LYS A 545 -4.21 9.08 -10.78
N ALA A 546 -4.51 8.77 -12.04
CA ALA A 546 -5.67 9.33 -12.74
C ALA A 546 -7.00 8.94 -12.08
N ILE A 547 -7.13 7.70 -11.59
CA ILE A 547 -8.30 7.25 -10.82
C ILE A 547 -8.42 8.05 -9.51
N TYR A 548 -7.32 8.19 -8.78
CA TYR A 548 -7.29 8.98 -7.55
C TYR A 548 -7.70 10.44 -7.81
N ASP A 549 -7.14 11.08 -8.82
CA ASP A 549 -7.45 12.47 -9.18
C ASP A 549 -8.91 12.62 -9.63
N ALA A 550 -9.41 11.66 -10.41
CA ALA A 550 -10.82 11.65 -10.82
C ALA A 550 -11.76 11.53 -9.61
N LEU A 551 -11.45 10.66 -8.63
CA LEU A 551 -12.22 10.56 -7.39
C LEU A 551 -12.14 11.85 -6.56
N MET A 552 -10.99 12.53 -6.55
CA MET A 552 -10.82 13.82 -5.88
C MET A 552 -11.59 14.96 -6.58
N ALA A 553 -11.85 14.85 -7.88
CA ALA A 553 -12.56 15.85 -8.68
C ALA A 553 -14.09 15.72 -8.63
N ILE A 554 -14.64 14.60 -8.13
CA ILE A 554 -16.10 14.40 -8.04
C ILE A 554 -16.69 15.40 -7.05
N ASP A 555 -17.69 16.16 -7.50
CA ASP A 555 -18.42 17.10 -6.63
C ASP A 555 -19.35 16.35 -5.64
N LEU A 556 -19.10 16.57 -4.36
CA LEU A 556 -19.90 16.03 -3.25
C LEU A 556 -20.74 17.12 -2.57
N THR A 557 -20.88 18.30 -3.17
CA THR A 557 -21.68 19.41 -2.63
C THR A 557 -23.14 18.99 -2.55
N GLY A 558 -23.73 19.11 -1.35
CA GLY A 558 -25.12 18.72 -1.10
C GLY A 558 -25.40 17.22 -1.08
N TRP A 559 -24.43 16.37 -1.46
CA TRP A 559 -24.63 14.92 -1.44
C TRP A 559 -24.53 14.36 -0.02
N ASN A 560 -25.40 13.40 0.28
CA ASN A 560 -25.51 12.78 1.60
C ASN A 560 -25.55 11.25 1.51
N LEU A 561 -24.63 10.59 2.21
CA LEU A 561 -24.50 9.12 2.26
C LEU A 561 -25.82 8.37 2.52
N VAL A 562 -26.70 8.90 3.36
CA VAL A 562 -27.94 8.20 3.76
C VAL A 562 -29.11 8.59 2.89
N LYS A 563 -29.26 9.89 2.56
CA LYS A 563 -30.42 10.40 1.81
C LYS A 563 -30.40 10.02 0.33
N ASP A 564 -29.19 10.02 -0.28
CA ASP A 564 -29.04 9.83 -1.73
C ASP A 564 -28.84 8.36 -2.12
N ARG A 565 -29.03 7.42 -1.19
CA ARG A 565 -28.92 5.99 -1.48
C ARG A 565 -29.90 5.57 -2.59
N PRO A 566 -29.49 4.69 -3.50
CA PRO A 566 -30.42 4.05 -4.43
C PRO A 566 -31.25 2.98 -3.69
N THR A 567 -32.46 3.34 -3.27
CA THR A 567 -33.38 2.45 -2.52
C THR A 567 -34.33 1.71 -3.42
N GLU A 568 -34.33 1.97 -4.73
CA GLU A 568 -35.24 1.43 -5.70
C GLU A 568 -34.65 0.31 -6.57
N THR A 569 -33.45 -0.14 -6.30
CA THR A 569 -32.83 -1.24 -7.05
C THR A 569 -33.61 -2.54 -6.80
N LYS A 570 -33.76 -3.39 -7.84
CA LYS A 570 -34.36 -4.72 -7.73
C LYS A 570 -33.69 -5.51 -6.60
N ALA A 571 -32.38 -5.46 -6.53
CA ALA A 571 -31.57 -6.12 -5.50
C ALA A 571 -31.93 -5.68 -4.07
N TYR A 572 -32.16 -4.38 -3.87
CA TYR A 572 -32.54 -3.86 -2.56
C TYR A 572 -33.93 -4.30 -2.16
N ARG A 573 -34.90 -4.27 -3.10
CA ARG A 573 -36.29 -4.74 -2.89
C ARG A 573 -36.31 -6.22 -2.52
N GLU A 574 -35.66 -7.07 -3.28
CA GLU A 574 -35.57 -8.51 -3.01
C GLU A 574 -34.90 -8.83 -1.66
N ALA A 575 -33.84 -8.09 -1.29
CA ALA A 575 -33.23 -8.25 0.02
C ALA A 575 -34.16 -7.89 1.16
N LYS A 576 -34.94 -6.82 1.00
CA LYS A 576 -35.99 -6.44 1.96
C LYS A 576 -37.06 -7.52 2.11
N GLU A 577 -37.60 -7.99 1.01
CA GLU A 577 -38.66 -9.04 1.02
C GLU A 577 -38.21 -10.31 1.75
N LYS A 578 -36.93 -10.73 1.51
CA LYS A 578 -36.39 -11.93 2.18
C LYS A 578 -36.15 -11.77 3.67
N CYS A 579 -35.92 -10.55 4.12
CA CYS A 579 -35.67 -10.24 5.53
C CYS A 579 -36.94 -9.96 6.35
N LEU A 580 -38.11 -9.98 5.72
CA LEU A 580 -39.38 -9.86 6.45
C LEU A 580 -39.50 -11.01 7.47
N PRO A 581 -39.92 -10.71 8.70
CA PRO A 581 -40.22 -11.76 9.67
C PRO A 581 -41.17 -12.82 9.10
N LYS A 582 -40.96 -14.09 9.40
CA LYS A 582 -41.85 -15.19 8.92
C LYS A 582 -43.32 -14.89 9.13
N LEU A 583 -43.68 -14.28 10.25
CA LEU A 583 -45.03 -13.92 10.56
C LEU A 583 -45.59 -12.80 9.66
N VAL A 584 -44.77 -11.85 9.21
CA VAL A 584 -45.19 -10.83 8.23
C VAL A 584 -45.41 -11.46 6.86
N LYS A 585 -44.55 -12.41 6.45
CA LYS A 585 -44.74 -13.20 5.21
C LYS A 585 -45.98 -14.07 5.27
N PHE A 586 -46.29 -14.59 6.45
CA PHE A 586 -47.53 -15.32 6.67
C PHE A 586 -48.76 -14.42 6.56
N LEU A 587 -48.72 -13.21 7.13
CA LEU A 587 -49.81 -12.23 6.97
C LEU A 587 -50.01 -11.83 5.50
N GLU A 588 -48.91 -11.63 4.77
CA GLU A 588 -48.96 -11.37 3.33
C GLU A 588 -49.64 -12.51 2.59
N TRP A 589 -49.21 -13.74 2.83
CA TRP A 589 -49.82 -14.93 2.25
C TRP A 589 -51.31 -15.07 2.68
N ASP A 590 -51.63 -14.89 3.96
CA ASP A 590 -52.96 -15.00 4.50
C ASP A 590 -53.95 -13.97 3.91
N PHE A 591 -53.48 -12.74 3.69
CA PHE A 591 -54.27 -11.72 3.02
C PHE A 591 -54.48 -12.02 1.52
N MET A 592 -53.54 -12.68 0.86
CA MET A 592 -53.56 -12.93 -0.59
C MET A 592 -54.21 -14.28 -0.97
N GLU A 593 -54.01 -15.34 -0.16
CA GLU A 593 -54.47 -16.70 -0.50
C GLU A 593 -55.97 -16.78 -0.70
N GLU A 594 -56.76 -16.16 0.16
CA GLU A 594 -58.19 -16.24 0.09
C GLU A 594 -58.83 -15.31 -0.96
N MET A 595 -58.03 -14.38 -1.55
CA MET A 595 -58.48 -13.62 -2.74
C MET A 595 -58.37 -14.42 -4.04
N ALA A 596 -57.54 -15.47 -4.06
CA ALA A 596 -57.38 -16.33 -5.23
C ALA A 596 -58.46 -17.42 -5.33
N TYR A 597 -59.13 -17.77 -4.25
CA TYR A 597 -60.09 -18.90 -4.18
C TYR A 597 -61.48 -18.64 -4.78
N PRO A 598 -62.04 -17.41 -4.71
CA PRO A 598 -63.43 -17.20 -5.25
C PRO A 598 -63.50 -17.08 -6.77
N LEU A 599 -62.41 -16.78 -7.46
CA LEU A 599 -62.45 -16.39 -8.87
C LEU A 599 -62.01 -17.46 -9.88
N GLY A 600 -61.61 -18.67 -9.43
CA GLY A 600 -61.24 -19.77 -10.35
C GLY A 600 -60.10 -19.42 -11.33
N THR A 601 -59.39 -18.34 -11.15
CA THR A 601 -58.29 -17.88 -12.00
C THR A 601 -56.94 -18.12 -11.36
N LYS A 602 -56.06 -18.81 -12.10
CA LYS A 602 -54.64 -18.98 -11.73
C LYS A 602 -54.02 -17.62 -11.41
N MET A 603 -53.39 -17.49 -10.24
CA MET A 603 -52.56 -16.36 -9.92
C MET A 603 -51.59 -16.04 -11.04
N ILE A 604 -51.69 -14.86 -11.62
CA ILE A 604 -50.62 -14.31 -12.45
C ILE A 604 -49.55 -13.83 -11.47
N PRO A 605 -48.33 -14.30 -11.56
CA PRO A 605 -47.25 -13.77 -10.73
C PRO A 605 -47.17 -12.25 -10.88
N LEU A 606 -46.94 -11.52 -9.80
CA LEU A 606 -46.76 -10.06 -9.75
C LEU A 606 -45.50 -9.58 -10.54
N ASN A 607 -45.05 -10.38 -11.47
CA ASN A 607 -43.85 -10.13 -12.29
C ASN A 607 -44.34 -9.67 -13.66
N GLU A 608 -43.98 -8.49 -14.03
CA GLU A 608 -43.70 -8.03 -15.38
C GLU A 608 -44.66 -7.11 -16.13
N THR A 609 -45.88 -6.81 -15.72
CA THR A 609 -46.61 -5.75 -16.44
C THR A 609 -47.47 -4.88 -15.54
N GLY A 610 -47.13 -3.60 -15.44
CA GLY A 610 -47.78 -2.59 -14.62
C GLY A 610 -49.20 -2.19 -15.04
N SER A 611 -49.92 -2.96 -15.90
CA SER A 611 -51.29 -2.64 -16.31
C SER A 611 -52.37 -3.54 -15.71
N SER A 612 -52.04 -4.70 -15.16
CA SER A 612 -53.00 -5.61 -14.55
C SER A 612 -53.32 -5.30 -13.08
N THR A 613 -52.50 -4.48 -12.43
CA THR A 613 -52.66 -4.13 -11.00
C THR A 613 -53.84 -3.16 -10.74
N VAL A 614 -54.19 -2.35 -11.71
CA VAL A 614 -55.30 -1.36 -11.53
C VAL A 614 -56.66 -2.03 -11.51
N LYS A 615 -56.88 -3.08 -12.31
CA LYS A 615 -58.12 -3.85 -12.30
C LYS A 615 -58.37 -4.61 -11.00
N CYS A 616 -57.30 -5.15 -10.39
CA CYS A 616 -57.40 -5.86 -9.12
C CYS A 616 -57.85 -4.98 -7.94
N VAL A 617 -57.53 -3.69 -7.93
CA VAL A 617 -57.90 -2.78 -6.82
C VAL A 617 -59.35 -2.39 -6.84
N GLU A 618 -59.97 -2.29 -8.02
CA GLU A 618 -61.43 -2.00 -8.14
C GLU A 618 -62.28 -3.23 -7.80
N ASP A 619 -61.83 -4.43 -8.17
CA ASP A 619 -62.53 -5.68 -7.83
C ASP A 619 -62.37 -6.06 -6.34
N MET A 620 -61.38 -5.53 -5.63
CA MET A 620 -61.15 -5.79 -4.21
C MET A 620 -62.16 -5.10 -3.25
N ARG A 621 -62.90 -4.10 -3.71
CA ARG A 621 -63.91 -3.41 -2.88
C ARG A 621 -65.08 -4.31 -2.48
N GLU A 622 -65.32 -5.39 -3.21
CA GLU A 622 -66.36 -6.40 -2.86
C GLU A 622 -65.99 -7.27 -1.65
N TYR A 623 -64.69 -7.25 -1.23
CA TYR A 623 -64.15 -8.07 -0.13
C TYR A 623 -63.73 -7.23 1.08
N ASP A 624 -64.24 -6.02 1.25
CA ASP A 624 -63.93 -5.12 2.37
C ASP A 624 -64.68 -5.54 3.66
N GLU A 625 -64.66 -6.83 3.96
CA GLU A 625 -65.27 -7.39 5.16
C GLU A 625 -64.22 -7.89 6.16
N ASP A 626 -64.48 -7.66 7.44
CA ASP A 626 -63.65 -8.16 8.53
C ASP A 626 -63.91 -9.67 8.75
N VAL A 627 -62.86 -10.47 8.55
CA VAL A 627 -62.91 -11.91 8.83
C VAL A 627 -62.33 -12.19 10.21
N SER A 628 -63.06 -12.93 11.04
CA SER A 628 -62.62 -13.29 12.37
C SER A 628 -61.99 -14.69 12.41
N ILE A 629 -60.87 -14.84 13.17
CA ILE A 629 -60.22 -16.11 13.42
C ILE A 629 -59.77 -16.20 14.87
N THR A 630 -59.97 -17.35 15.50
CA THR A 630 -59.45 -17.50 16.88
C THR A 630 -57.92 -17.52 16.90
N ALA A 631 -57.33 -17.08 18.00
CA ALA A 631 -55.86 -17.11 18.13
C ALA A 631 -55.26 -18.52 18.05
N THR A 632 -56.08 -19.54 18.37
CA THR A 632 -55.68 -20.96 18.24
C THR A 632 -55.61 -21.36 16.77
N ASP A 633 -56.70 -21.15 16.05
CA ASP A 633 -56.79 -21.52 14.64
C ASP A 633 -55.81 -20.71 13.78
N TYR A 634 -55.57 -19.45 14.13
CA TYR A 634 -54.59 -18.62 13.43
C TYR A 634 -53.13 -19.08 13.68
N CYS A 635 -52.84 -19.55 14.87
CA CYS A 635 -51.56 -20.17 15.18
C CYS A 635 -51.38 -21.51 14.43
N GLU A 636 -52.42 -22.34 14.31
CA GLU A 636 -52.34 -23.59 13.52
C GLU A 636 -52.19 -23.28 12.03
N LYS A 637 -52.93 -22.33 11.49
CA LYS A 637 -52.78 -21.87 10.09
C LYS A 637 -51.35 -21.39 9.81
N PHE A 638 -50.71 -20.68 10.75
CA PHE A 638 -49.31 -20.27 10.66
C PHE A 638 -48.34 -21.48 10.63
N LYS A 639 -48.61 -22.48 11.47
CA LYS A 639 -47.78 -23.71 11.50
C LYS A 639 -47.87 -24.50 10.19
N GLU A 640 -49.08 -24.65 9.65
CA GLU A 640 -49.31 -25.31 8.38
C GLU A 640 -48.56 -24.58 7.25
N TRP A 641 -48.72 -23.27 7.17
CA TRP A 641 -48.00 -22.44 6.20
C TRP A 641 -46.48 -22.52 6.31
N SER A 642 -45.96 -22.61 7.54
CA SER A 642 -44.50 -22.67 7.78
C SER A 642 -43.90 -24.06 7.51
N GLY A 643 -44.70 -25.06 7.08
CA GLY A 643 -44.22 -26.42 6.79
C GLY A 643 -43.75 -27.19 8.02
N GLY A 644 -44.18 -26.77 9.22
CA GLY A 644 -43.79 -27.37 10.48
C GLY A 644 -42.43 -26.96 11.02
N ASP A 645 -41.72 -26.03 10.36
CA ASP A 645 -40.44 -25.49 10.82
C ASP A 645 -40.54 -24.80 12.20
N ASP A 646 -41.72 -24.31 12.55
CA ASP A 646 -41.99 -23.60 13.79
C ASP A 646 -42.71 -24.49 14.83
N LYS A 647 -42.30 -25.76 14.99
CA LYS A 647 -42.86 -26.75 15.95
C LYS A 647 -42.95 -26.23 17.39
N PHE A 648 -42.10 -25.29 17.77
CA PHE A 648 -42.10 -24.69 19.11
C PHE A 648 -43.01 -23.47 19.25
N MET A 649 -43.69 -23.06 18.18
CA MET A 649 -44.70 -22.00 18.23
C MET A 649 -45.94 -22.53 18.90
N ASN A 650 -46.40 -21.88 19.94
CA ASN A 650 -47.68 -22.14 20.57
C ASN A 650 -48.53 -20.88 20.59
N ARG A 651 -49.82 -21.03 20.91
CA ARG A 651 -50.79 -19.92 20.93
C ARG A 651 -50.29 -18.68 21.70
N VAL A 652 -49.58 -18.89 22.83
CA VAL A 652 -49.08 -17.78 23.66
C VAL A 652 -47.94 -17.05 22.95
N LYS A 653 -46.98 -17.81 22.44
CA LYS A 653 -45.84 -17.24 21.67
C LYS A 653 -46.31 -16.56 20.39
N PHE A 654 -47.24 -17.17 19.68
CA PHE A 654 -47.85 -16.58 18.49
C PHE A 654 -48.55 -15.26 18.83
N GLY A 655 -49.36 -15.22 19.90
CA GLY A 655 -50.04 -13.99 20.34
C GLY A 655 -49.08 -12.89 20.81
N ILE A 656 -47.92 -13.25 21.38
CA ILE A 656 -46.88 -12.29 21.73
C ILE A 656 -46.19 -11.76 20.45
N ALA A 657 -45.84 -12.64 19.52
CA ALA A 657 -45.23 -12.27 18.25
C ALA A 657 -46.16 -11.41 17.38
N MET A 658 -47.44 -11.74 17.31
CA MET A 658 -48.46 -10.94 16.62
C MET A 658 -48.56 -9.52 17.21
N ARG A 659 -48.60 -9.40 18.54
CA ARG A 659 -48.63 -8.09 19.20
C ARG A 659 -47.38 -7.26 18.90
N SER A 660 -46.21 -7.89 18.92
CA SER A 660 -44.96 -7.22 18.54
C SER A 660 -45.03 -6.73 17.12
N ILE A 661 -45.42 -7.57 16.16
CA ILE A 661 -45.53 -7.18 14.74
C ILE A 661 -46.52 -6.09 14.50
N ILE A 662 -47.73 -6.18 15.09
CA ILE A 662 -48.73 -5.13 14.98
C ILE A 662 -48.19 -3.80 15.47
N LYS A 663 -47.47 -3.80 16.59
CA LYS A 663 -46.86 -2.61 17.16
C LYS A 663 -45.64 -2.14 16.36
N ASP A 664 -44.71 -3.04 16.08
CA ASP A 664 -43.40 -2.70 15.47
C ASP A 664 -43.57 -2.22 14.01
N HIS A 665 -44.56 -2.73 13.32
CA HIS A 665 -44.87 -2.34 11.95
C HIS A 665 -46.04 -1.31 11.86
N ASN A 666 -46.56 -0.83 13.00
CA ASN A 666 -47.69 0.10 13.05
C ASN A 666 -48.84 -0.35 12.16
N ILE A 667 -49.28 -1.61 12.31
CA ILE A 667 -50.42 -2.13 11.54
C ILE A 667 -51.67 -1.44 12.05
N PRO A 668 -52.45 -0.75 11.18
CA PRO A 668 -53.65 -0.07 11.60
C PRO A 668 -54.74 -1.05 12.15
N ASP A 669 -55.54 -0.59 13.10
CA ASP A 669 -56.61 -1.39 13.70
C ASP A 669 -57.70 -1.77 12.69
N ASP A 670 -57.84 -1.03 11.60
CA ASP A 670 -58.76 -1.37 10.50
C ASP A 670 -58.19 -2.42 9.53
N VAL A 671 -56.92 -2.77 9.65
CA VAL A 671 -56.27 -3.89 8.93
C VAL A 671 -56.32 -5.17 9.74
N ILE A 672 -55.86 -5.12 10.97
CA ILE A 672 -55.95 -6.25 11.91
C ILE A 672 -56.04 -5.74 13.34
N TYR A 673 -57.08 -6.18 14.05
CA TYR A 673 -57.22 -5.89 15.47
C TYR A 673 -57.52 -7.14 16.29
N LYS A 674 -57.18 -7.07 17.56
CA LYS A 674 -57.34 -8.13 18.53
C LYS A 674 -58.48 -7.79 19.46
N LYS A 675 -59.35 -8.74 19.70
CA LYS A 675 -60.42 -8.63 20.71
C LYS A 675 -60.32 -9.75 21.72
N ASP A 676 -60.20 -9.39 23.00
CA ASP A 676 -60.25 -10.35 24.10
C ASP A 676 -61.71 -10.66 24.44
N THR A 677 -62.09 -11.93 24.45
CA THR A 677 -63.43 -12.41 24.75
C THR A 677 -63.39 -13.40 25.93
N LYS A 678 -64.55 -13.67 26.54
CA LYS A 678 -64.67 -14.70 27.59
C LYS A 678 -64.22 -16.11 27.13
N ARG A 679 -64.21 -16.36 25.82
CA ARG A 679 -63.82 -17.65 25.19
C ARG A 679 -62.37 -17.64 24.65
N GLY A 680 -61.65 -16.52 24.78
CA GLY A 680 -60.26 -16.39 24.29
C GLY A 680 -60.04 -15.17 23.39
N VAL A 681 -58.89 -15.12 22.74
CA VAL A 681 -58.52 -14.02 21.85
C VAL A 681 -58.99 -14.33 20.44
N ILE A 682 -59.63 -13.35 19.81
CA ILE A 682 -60.06 -13.36 18.41
C ILE A 682 -59.32 -12.26 17.67
N TYR A 683 -58.76 -12.57 16.51
CA TYR A 683 -58.23 -11.59 15.57
C TYR A 683 -59.25 -11.31 14.49
N TYR A 684 -59.53 -10.03 14.26
CA TYR A 684 -60.33 -9.54 13.15
C TYR A 684 -59.34 -8.95 12.14
N ARG A 685 -59.47 -9.30 10.89
CA ARG A 685 -58.58 -8.89 9.82
C ARG A 685 -59.37 -8.50 8.60
N ASN A 686 -59.05 -7.35 8.06
CA ASN A 686 -59.56 -6.87 6.79
C ASN A 686 -58.56 -7.17 5.69
N ARG A 687 -58.86 -8.03 4.77
CA ARG A 687 -57.97 -8.51 3.74
C ARG A 687 -57.60 -7.43 2.73
N CYS A 688 -58.56 -6.71 2.24
CA CYS A 688 -58.38 -5.62 1.30
C CYS A 688 -57.40 -4.56 1.88
N LYS A 689 -57.70 -4.07 3.07
CA LYS A 689 -56.86 -3.10 3.77
C LYS A 689 -55.48 -3.68 4.13
N GLY A 690 -55.40 -4.99 4.43
CA GLY A 690 -54.17 -5.70 4.69
C GLY A 690 -53.23 -5.72 3.49
N VAL A 691 -53.73 -6.04 2.31
CA VAL A 691 -52.93 -5.99 1.06
C VAL A 691 -52.52 -4.57 0.74
N MET A 692 -53.40 -3.59 0.90
CA MET A 692 -53.05 -2.18 0.69
C MET A 692 -51.98 -1.70 1.67
N TRP A 693 -52.09 -2.04 2.94
CA TRP A 693 -51.11 -1.72 3.97
C TRP A 693 -49.74 -2.37 3.67
N LEU A 694 -49.73 -3.65 3.29
CA LEU A 694 -48.48 -4.35 2.91
C LEU A 694 -47.83 -3.68 1.71
N LYS A 695 -48.57 -3.36 0.67
CA LYS A 695 -48.09 -2.64 -0.51
C LYS A 695 -47.47 -1.29 -0.10
N GLU A 696 -48.16 -0.52 0.72
CA GLU A 696 -47.71 0.77 1.20
C GLU A 696 -46.40 0.62 2.02
N LYS A 697 -46.29 -0.34 2.92
CA LYS A 697 -45.13 -0.56 3.77
C LYS A 697 -43.94 -1.20 3.04
N MET A 698 -44.18 -2.09 2.08
CA MET A 698 -43.10 -2.74 1.31
C MET A 698 -42.49 -1.79 0.27
N PHE A 699 -43.29 -0.83 -0.24
CA PHE A 699 -42.89 0.00 -1.37
C PHE A 699 -42.67 1.49 -1.03
N THR A 700 -43.02 1.97 0.16
CA THR A 700 -42.78 3.36 0.53
C THR A 700 -41.49 3.54 1.36
N SER A 701 -40.42 3.92 0.68
CA SER A 701 -39.53 4.95 1.15
C SER A 701 -40.01 6.29 0.59
N ARG A 702 -40.80 7.03 1.33
CA ARG A 702 -41.17 8.47 1.19
C ARG A 702 -41.58 9.06 -0.18
N GLU A 703 -41.65 8.31 -1.26
CA GLU A 703 -42.26 8.77 -2.53
C GLU A 703 -43.24 7.72 -3.06
N PRO A 704 -44.43 8.13 -3.49
CA PRO A 704 -45.41 7.20 -4.06
C PRO A 704 -44.85 6.63 -5.37
N ILE A 705 -44.73 5.31 -5.45
CA ILE A 705 -44.51 4.65 -6.73
C ILE A 705 -45.76 4.93 -7.57
N ARG A 706 -45.58 5.71 -8.63
CA ARG A 706 -46.58 5.81 -9.68
C ARG A 706 -46.62 4.44 -10.39
N PHE A 707 -47.71 3.74 -10.27
CA PHE A 707 -47.99 2.51 -11.00
C PHE A 707 -48.13 2.76 -12.49
#